data_0ef057c99b96001fc83474ed6dfe96cd
#
_entry.id   0ef057c99b96001fc83474ed6dfe96cd
#
_cell.length_a   1.000
_cell.length_b   1.000
_cell.length_c   1.000
_cell.angle_alpha   90.00
_cell.angle_beta   90.00
_cell.angle_gamma   90.00
#
_symmetry.space_group_name_H-M   'P 1'
#
loop_
_entity.id
_entity.type
_entity.pdbx_description
1 polymer ?
#
loop_
_entity_poly.entity_id
_entity_poly.type
_entity_poly.pdbx_seq_one_letter_code
_entity_poly.pdbx_strand_id
1 'polypeptide(L)'
;MPIEKRWVVKPQGNPKAVAAMAAATGISPVLANLLVQRGIDTVEKADKFFKPSLADLHDPFLMKDMDKAVERVERAVRNREKIMVYGDYDVDGTTAVALVYKFLRQIGHKDLLFYIPDRYTEGYGISTKGIDHAARKGATLIIALDCGIKAIEKVDYAKRKGVDFIICDHHLPAEEIPRAVAVLDPKRADCSYPFDELSGCGVGFKLVQAYCQKNGIPFQQIEPLLDLLAVSIASDIVPLVDENRILAHYGLLRLNASPSKGLLSIIKICGLDRHNITIDDIVFKIGPRINAAGRMRMDENDENAAPSGGYAAVNLLIEGNESLAEEFGSVIDGFNQDRKCIDRSVTQEAHDFIEAHAELKAAKSTVIYNPRWMKGIVGIVASRLIETYYRPTVVLTMSNGFVTGSARSVPGFDLYQAIESCSDLLENFGGHMYAAGLTMRPERVEEFPPLQCLRRREHRPDNAATPGGDRQRTLLLEHHPGVPPRPEPFPAVRPRQPRTGIRHAGRGQPRRNEARRRRLRAPAHGPDAAPETQHDDSDDRLPAADPLRVDPRGTSDRRLLSDRREPLPGLGFGTAPHQGHQTPAEQAIIRPATSVKTGAFRLRFFTDPARRHRRRHSVRTTPSRSRNEKIRYNKVGF
;
A
#
# COMPACT_ATOMS: atom_id res chain seq x y z
N MET A 1 -0.18 19.95 -27.13
CA MET A 1 -1.09 19.17 -28.00
C MET A 1 -1.45 17.91 -27.23
N PRO A 2 -2.71 17.44 -27.28
CA PRO A 2 -3.07 16.18 -26.63
C PRO A 2 -2.23 15.05 -27.22
N ILE A 3 -1.80 14.12 -26.37
CA ILE A 3 -1.03 12.94 -26.79
C ILE A 3 -1.93 12.09 -27.70
N GLU A 4 -1.50 11.86 -28.93
CA GLU A 4 -2.17 10.95 -29.84
C GLU A 4 -1.97 9.52 -29.38
N LYS A 5 -3.07 8.81 -29.09
CA LYS A 5 -3.03 7.40 -28.63
C LYS A 5 -3.04 6.48 -29.85
N ARG A 6 -2.00 5.67 -29.97
CA ARG A 6 -1.91 4.60 -30.97
C ARG A 6 -2.49 3.30 -30.40
N TRP A 7 -3.55 2.79 -30.99
CA TRP A 7 -4.10 1.49 -30.66
C TRP A 7 -3.24 0.37 -31.27
N VAL A 8 -2.86 -0.60 -30.46
CA VAL A 8 -2.11 -1.78 -30.89
C VAL A 8 -2.87 -3.02 -30.45
N VAL A 9 -3.20 -3.89 -31.40
CA VAL A 9 -3.85 -5.17 -31.11
C VAL A 9 -2.79 -6.14 -30.60
N LYS A 10 -3.00 -6.70 -29.41
CA LYS A 10 -2.11 -7.73 -28.85
C LYS A 10 -2.13 -8.97 -29.78
N PRO A 11 -0.97 -9.61 -30.03
CA PRO A 11 -0.92 -10.86 -30.81
C PRO A 11 -1.88 -11.91 -30.27
N GLN A 12 -2.51 -12.65 -31.18
CA GLN A 12 -3.39 -13.74 -30.79
C GLN A 12 -2.60 -14.82 -30.03
N GLY A 13 -3.25 -15.45 -29.07
CA GLY A 13 -2.72 -16.61 -28.36
C GLY A 13 -2.57 -17.82 -29.30
N ASN A 14 -1.86 -18.85 -28.84
CA ASN A 14 -1.70 -20.08 -29.62
C ASN A 14 -3.07 -20.65 -30.03
N PRO A 15 -3.39 -20.79 -31.34
CA PRO A 15 -4.72 -21.21 -31.80
C PRO A 15 -5.16 -22.56 -31.25
N LYS A 16 -4.22 -23.51 -31.07
CA LYS A 16 -4.50 -24.84 -30.52
C LYS A 16 -4.90 -24.74 -29.04
N ALA A 17 -4.18 -23.94 -28.25
CA ALA A 17 -4.51 -23.71 -26.85
C ALA A 17 -5.86 -22.99 -26.71
N VAL A 18 -6.13 -22.00 -27.55
CA VAL A 18 -7.42 -21.27 -27.57
C VAL A 18 -8.57 -22.24 -27.90
N ALA A 19 -8.43 -23.08 -28.92
CA ALA A 19 -9.47 -24.04 -29.29
C ALA A 19 -9.70 -25.08 -28.17
N ALA A 20 -8.62 -25.63 -27.60
CA ALA A 20 -8.70 -26.60 -26.51
C ALA A 20 -9.38 -25.98 -25.27
N MET A 21 -9.00 -24.75 -24.91
CA MET A 21 -9.59 -24.00 -23.81
C MET A 21 -11.08 -23.76 -24.02
N ALA A 22 -11.49 -23.27 -25.20
CA ALA A 22 -12.88 -23.01 -25.53
C ALA A 22 -13.73 -24.30 -25.49
N ALA A 23 -13.22 -25.40 -26.04
CA ALA A 23 -13.91 -26.68 -26.03
C ALA A 23 -14.09 -27.26 -24.63
N ALA A 24 -13.05 -27.21 -23.80
CA ALA A 24 -13.07 -27.81 -22.45
C ALA A 24 -13.86 -27.00 -21.43
N THR A 25 -13.83 -25.66 -21.51
CA THR A 25 -14.47 -24.77 -20.54
C THR A 25 -15.85 -24.27 -20.97
N GLY A 26 -16.21 -24.43 -22.24
CA GLY A 26 -17.46 -23.92 -22.82
C GLY A 26 -17.53 -22.39 -22.97
N ILE A 27 -16.42 -21.69 -22.79
CA ILE A 27 -16.34 -20.23 -23.00
C ILE A 27 -16.15 -19.89 -24.47
N SER A 28 -16.49 -18.64 -24.85
CA SER A 28 -16.27 -18.20 -26.24
C SER A 28 -14.79 -18.22 -26.62
N PRO A 29 -14.44 -18.46 -27.92
CA PRO A 29 -13.06 -18.39 -28.38
C PRO A 29 -12.35 -17.06 -28.08
N VAL A 30 -13.11 -15.94 -28.02
CA VAL A 30 -12.58 -14.63 -27.65
C VAL A 30 -12.10 -14.61 -26.19
N LEU A 31 -12.92 -15.14 -25.26
CA LEU A 31 -12.54 -15.23 -23.86
C LEU A 31 -11.40 -16.22 -23.65
N ALA A 32 -11.41 -17.36 -24.35
CA ALA A 32 -10.33 -18.34 -24.34
C ALA A 32 -9.00 -17.71 -24.81
N ASN A 33 -9.04 -16.90 -25.88
CA ASN A 33 -7.87 -16.17 -26.36
C ASN A 33 -7.34 -15.18 -25.31
N LEU A 34 -8.21 -14.46 -24.60
CA LEU A 34 -7.79 -13.56 -23.53
C LEU A 34 -7.12 -14.29 -22.35
N LEU A 35 -7.55 -15.51 -22.04
CA LEU A 35 -6.88 -16.35 -21.03
C LEU A 35 -5.49 -16.78 -21.51
N VAL A 36 -5.41 -17.30 -22.74
CA VAL A 36 -4.13 -17.75 -23.32
C VAL A 36 -3.13 -16.59 -23.44
N GLN A 37 -3.59 -15.40 -23.81
CA GLN A 37 -2.76 -14.18 -23.84
C GLN A 37 -2.24 -13.75 -22.45
N ARG A 38 -2.84 -14.24 -21.37
CA ARG A 38 -2.41 -14.04 -19.96
C ARG A 38 -1.55 -15.19 -19.42
N GLY A 39 -1.16 -16.14 -20.28
CA GLY A 39 -0.40 -17.33 -19.87
C GLY A 39 -1.24 -18.43 -19.23
N ILE A 40 -2.58 -18.29 -19.25
CA ILE A 40 -3.54 -19.31 -18.80
C ILE A 40 -3.90 -20.15 -20.02
N ASP A 41 -3.00 -21.06 -20.39
CA ASP A 41 -3.01 -21.80 -21.65
C ASP A 41 -3.44 -23.26 -21.51
N THR A 42 -3.67 -23.75 -20.28
CA THR A 42 -4.22 -25.08 -20.00
C THR A 42 -5.51 -25.00 -19.21
N VAL A 43 -6.28 -26.10 -19.26
CA VAL A 43 -7.57 -26.22 -18.55
C VAL A 43 -7.36 -26.19 -17.02
N GLU A 44 -6.29 -26.83 -16.56
CA GLU A 44 -5.92 -26.87 -15.14
C GLU A 44 -5.58 -25.46 -14.62
N LYS A 45 -4.83 -24.67 -15.38
CA LYS A 45 -4.55 -23.27 -15.04
C LYS A 45 -5.83 -22.43 -15.03
N ALA A 46 -6.75 -22.67 -15.98
CA ALA A 46 -8.03 -21.98 -16.00
C ALA A 46 -8.91 -22.35 -14.81
N ASP A 47 -8.95 -23.61 -14.43
CA ASP A 47 -9.71 -24.06 -13.26
C ASP A 47 -9.20 -23.40 -11.97
N LYS A 48 -7.88 -23.41 -11.74
CA LYS A 48 -7.24 -22.69 -10.62
C LYS A 48 -7.49 -21.17 -10.67
N PHE A 49 -7.47 -20.58 -11.86
CA PHE A 49 -7.74 -19.16 -12.02
C PHE A 49 -9.18 -18.78 -11.64
N PHE A 50 -10.17 -19.59 -12.01
CA PHE A 50 -11.59 -19.33 -11.72
C PHE A 50 -12.06 -19.83 -10.36
N LYS A 51 -11.34 -20.82 -9.79
CA LYS A 51 -11.68 -21.44 -8.50
C LYS A 51 -10.45 -21.45 -7.58
N PRO A 52 -9.98 -20.26 -7.15
CA PRO A 52 -8.86 -20.19 -6.21
C PRO A 52 -9.19 -20.98 -4.94
N SER A 53 -8.22 -21.75 -4.43
CA SER A 53 -8.36 -22.56 -3.24
C SER A 53 -7.22 -22.31 -2.26
N LEU A 54 -7.52 -22.15 -0.97
CA LEU A 54 -6.49 -22.06 0.08
C LEU A 54 -5.62 -23.32 0.18
N ALA A 55 -6.13 -24.47 -0.30
CA ALA A 55 -5.37 -25.71 -0.36
C ALA A 55 -4.25 -25.70 -1.43
N ASP A 56 -4.31 -24.75 -2.37
CA ASP A 56 -3.29 -24.57 -3.41
C ASP A 56 -2.15 -23.63 -2.97
N LEU A 57 -2.17 -23.11 -1.73
CA LEU A 57 -1.06 -22.33 -1.19
C LEU A 57 0.18 -23.21 -1.03
N HIS A 58 1.32 -22.69 -1.46
CA HIS A 58 2.59 -23.42 -1.33
C HIS A 58 2.99 -23.59 0.14
N ASP A 59 3.72 -24.66 0.44
CA ASP A 59 4.28 -24.88 1.77
C ASP A 59 5.27 -23.74 2.11
N PRO A 60 5.02 -22.98 3.19
CA PRO A 60 5.89 -21.86 3.57
C PRO A 60 7.32 -22.29 3.88
N PHE A 61 7.55 -23.55 4.28
CA PHE A 61 8.90 -24.08 4.57
C PHE A 61 9.76 -24.30 3.32
N LEU A 62 9.21 -24.18 2.11
CA LEU A 62 10.00 -24.13 0.88
C LEU A 62 10.79 -22.80 0.75
N MET A 63 10.38 -21.76 1.48
CA MET A 63 11.10 -20.48 1.48
C MET A 63 12.39 -20.60 2.31
N LYS A 64 13.50 -20.19 1.72
CA LYS A 64 14.81 -20.24 2.35
C LYS A 64 14.81 -19.54 3.72
N ASP A 65 15.45 -20.16 4.72
CA ASP A 65 15.56 -19.70 6.11
C ASP A 65 14.24 -19.65 6.91
N MET A 66 13.12 -20.16 6.38
CA MET A 66 11.83 -20.16 7.08
C MET A 66 11.88 -20.92 8.40
N ASP A 67 12.58 -22.05 8.43
CA ASP A 67 12.83 -22.85 9.63
C ASP A 67 13.52 -22.03 10.74
N LYS A 68 14.60 -21.31 10.39
CA LYS A 68 15.34 -20.44 11.32
C LYS A 68 14.48 -19.27 11.80
N ALA A 69 13.68 -18.68 10.90
CA ALA A 69 12.78 -17.57 11.23
C ALA A 69 11.75 -18.02 12.28
N VAL A 70 11.06 -19.15 12.03
CA VAL A 70 10.07 -19.71 12.95
C VAL A 70 10.70 -20.05 14.30
N GLU A 71 11.86 -20.71 14.33
CA GLU A 71 12.58 -21.05 15.57
C GLU A 71 12.97 -19.80 16.37
N ARG A 72 13.40 -18.73 15.69
CA ARG A 72 13.74 -17.47 16.36
C ARG A 72 12.53 -16.80 16.98
N VAL A 73 11.38 -16.80 16.25
CA VAL A 73 10.12 -16.26 16.79
C VAL A 73 9.64 -17.12 17.97
N GLU A 74 9.64 -18.45 17.86
CA GLU A 74 9.27 -19.36 18.96
C GLU A 74 10.11 -19.12 20.22
N ARG A 75 11.42 -18.93 20.04
CA ARG A 75 12.34 -18.61 21.15
C ARG A 75 11.96 -17.29 21.80
N ALA A 76 11.69 -16.26 21.02
CA ALA A 76 11.29 -14.95 21.54
C ALA A 76 9.95 -15.03 22.30
N VAL A 77 8.95 -15.72 21.75
CA VAL A 77 7.64 -15.90 22.39
C VAL A 77 7.77 -16.68 23.71
N ARG A 78 8.53 -17.81 23.71
CA ARG A 78 8.73 -18.64 24.89
C ARG A 78 9.45 -17.89 26.01
N ASN A 79 10.47 -17.11 25.65
CA ASN A 79 11.29 -16.36 26.61
C ASN A 79 10.66 -15.00 26.96
N ARG A 80 9.52 -14.64 26.40
CA ARG A 80 8.89 -13.32 26.56
C ARG A 80 9.83 -12.17 26.21
N GLU A 81 10.62 -12.36 25.16
CA GLU A 81 11.52 -11.33 24.65
C GLU A 81 10.70 -10.19 24.06
N LYS A 82 11.21 -8.97 24.15
CA LYS A 82 10.55 -7.84 23.48
C LYS A 82 10.84 -7.87 21.99
N ILE A 83 9.77 -7.94 21.18
CA ILE A 83 9.85 -7.99 19.71
C ILE A 83 9.42 -6.63 19.15
N MET A 84 10.22 -6.10 18.23
CA MET A 84 9.80 -4.96 17.40
C MET A 84 9.41 -5.44 16.01
N VAL A 85 8.18 -5.13 15.59
CA VAL A 85 7.69 -5.31 14.22
C VAL A 85 7.99 -4.03 13.45
N TYR A 86 8.90 -4.10 12.49
CA TYR A 86 9.40 -2.97 11.72
C TYR A 86 8.89 -3.06 10.28
N GLY A 87 8.47 -1.98 9.65
CA GLY A 87 8.04 -1.98 8.25
C GLY A 87 8.27 -0.65 7.57
N ASP A 88 8.07 -0.61 6.25
CA ASP A 88 8.09 0.64 5.50
C ASP A 88 6.78 1.44 5.70
N TYR A 89 6.78 2.68 5.24
CA TYR A 89 5.70 3.67 5.47
C TYR A 89 4.57 3.62 4.45
N ASP A 90 4.62 2.77 3.45
CA ASP A 90 3.53 2.61 2.47
C ASP A 90 2.48 1.59 2.91
N VAL A 91 1.52 1.28 2.02
CA VAL A 91 0.44 0.34 2.37
C VAL A 91 0.95 -1.05 2.59
N ASP A 92 1.91 -1.54 1.79
CA ASP A 92 2.45 -2.89 1.95
C ASP A 92 3.18 -3.02 3.29
N GLY A 93 4.12 -2.12 3.59
CA GLY A 93 4.83 -2.12 4.86
C GLY A 93 3.91 -1.97 6.07
N THR A 94 2.96 -1.03 6.05
CA THR A 94 2.05 -0.79 7.18
C THR A 94 1.04 -1.91 7.41
N THR A 95 0.52 -2.55 6.34
CA THR A 95 -0.34 -3.72 6.46
C THR A 95 0.42 -4.95 6.92
N ALA A 96 1.68 -5.13 6.47
CA ALA A 96 2.57 -6.20 6.92
C ALA A 96 2.85 -6.09 8.43
N VAL A 97 3.19 -4.88 8.90
CA VAL A 97 3.38 -4.61 10.33
C VAL A 97 2.11 -4.92 11.12
N ALA A 98 0.95 -4.41 10.64
CA ALA A 98 -0.32 -4.65 11.32
C ALA A 98 -0.67 -6.15 11.37
N LEU A 99 -0.43 -6.90 10.30
CA LEU A 99 -0.69 -8.33 10.19
C LEU A 99 0.14 -9.12 11.21
N VAL A 100 1.46 -8.95 11.20
CA VAL A 100 2.37 -9.68 12.10
C VAL A 100 2.16 -9.25 13.55
N TYR A 101 1.96 -7.97 13.82
CA TYR A 101 1.66 -7.44 15.16
C TYR A 101 0.36 -8.05 15.74
N LYS A 102 -0.73 -8.06 14.95
CA LYS A 102 -2.01 -8.68 15.36
C LYS A 102 -1.86 -10.17 15.62
N PHE A 103 -1.13 -10.88 14.77
CA PHE A 103 -0.85 -12.30 14.97
C PHE A 103 -0.11 -12.57 16.28
N LEU A 104 1.00 -11.86 16.54
CA LEU A 104 1.76 -12.03 17.77
C LEU A 104 0.92 -11.71 19.02
N ARG A 105 0.09 -10.68 18.96
CA ARG A 105 -0.89 -10.38 20.01
C ARG A 105 -1.91 -11.50 20.21
N GLN A 106 -2.41 -12.08 19.12
CA GLN A 106 -3.40 -13.15 19.13
C GLN A 106 -2.86 -14.43 19.80
N ILE A 107 -1.59 -14.78 19.58
CA ILE A 107 -0.95 -15.90 20.26
C ILE A 107 -0.52 -15.59 21.70
N GLY A 108 -0.91 -14.45 22.24
CA GLY A 108 -0.70 -14.05 23.65
C GLY A 108 0.63 -13.35 23.94
N HIS A 109 1.45 -13.04 22.93
CA HIS A 109 2.68 -12.28 23.12
C HIS A 109 2.36 -10.80 23.38
N LYS A 110 2.81 -10.24 24.52
CA LYS A 110 2.43 -8.89 24.97
C LYS A 110 3.56 -7.87 24.83
N ASP A 111 4.81 -8.29 24.89
CA ASP A 111 5.99 -7.42 24.81
C ASP A 111 6.31 -7.08 23.35
N LEU A 112 5.45 -6.25 22.76
CA LEU A 112 5.52 -5.85 21.36
C LEU A 112 5.71 -4.35 21.20
N LEU A 113 6.55 -3.98 20.26
CA LEU A 113 6.68 -2.64 19.71
C LEU A 113 6.43 -2.73 18.20
N PHE A 114 6.07 -1.62 17.59
CA PHE A 114 6.21 -1.48 16.14
C PHE A 114 6.98 -0.21 15.80
N TYR A 115 7.54 -0.15 14.61
CA TYR A 115 8.29 1.00 14.12
C TYR A 115 8.09 1.20 12.63
N ILE A 116 7.79 2.44 12.25
CA ILE A 116 7.73 2.89 10.87
C ILE A 116 8.69 4.07 10.72
N PRO A 117 9.68 3.99 9.83
CA PRO A 117 10.64 5.09 9.64
C PRO A 117 9.96 6.33 9.08
N ASP A 118 10.42 7.49 9.47
CA ASP A 118 9.95 8.74 8.90
C ASP A 118 10.59 8.98 7.52
N ARG A 119 9.75 9.14 6.51
CA ARG A 119 10.16 9.35 5.11
C ARG A 119 11.14 10.51 4.93
N TYR A 120 11.00 11.57 5.74
CA TYR A 120 11.76 12.80 5.60
C TYR A 120 13.10 12.71 6.30
N THR A 121 13.13 12.26 7.55
CA THR A 121 14.33 12.25 8.40
C THR A 121 15.14 10.95 8.33
N GLU A 122 14.51 9.83 7.98
CA GLU A 122 15.15 8.50 7.97
C GLU A 122 15.25 7.90 6.57
N GLY A 123 14.29 8.23 5.69
CA GLY A 123 14.22 7.70 4.33
C GLY A 123 13.47 6.38 4.26
N TYR A 124 13.79 5.58 3.24
CA TYR A 124 13.20 4.27 2.99
C TYR A 124 14.00 3.17 3.70
N GLY A 125 13.27 2.18 4.22
CA GLY A 125 13.86 0.95 4.74
C GLY A 125 14.42 1.06 6.16
N ILE A 126 15.35 0.18 6.51
CA ILE A 126 15.88 0.06 7.88
C ILE A 126 16.79 1.26 8.21
N SER A 127 16.48 1.97 9.30
CA SER A 127 17.25 3.10 9.79
C SER A 127 18.04 2.79 11.06
N THR A 128 19.17 3.47 11.24
CA THR A 128 19.96 3.40 12.50
C THR A 128 19.14 3.91 13.69
N LYS A 129 18.33 4.96 13.48
CA LYS A 129 17.44 5.53 14.50
C LYS A 129 16.41 4.50 14.99
N GLY A 130 15.82 3.71 14.06
CA GLY A 130 14.91 2.61 14.41
C GLY A 130 15.59 1.50 15.19
N ILE A 131 16.82 1.12 14.83
CA ILE A 131 17.62 0.13 15.57
C ILE A 131 17.96 0.65 16.97
N ASP A 132 18.41 1.89 17.10
CA ASP A 132 18.69 2.52 18.40
C ASP A 132 17.42 2.63 19.26
N HIS A 133 16.26 2.89 18.64
CA HIS A 133 14.99 2.88 19.34
C HIS A 133 14.67 1.47 19.88
N ALA A 134 14.84 0.43 19.07
CA ALA A 134 14.66 -0.96 19.49
C ALA A 134 15.54 -1.31 20.69
N ALA A 135 16.85 -1.07 20.58
CA ALA A 135 17.81 -1.34 21.63
C ALA A 135 17.49 -0.59 22.93
N ARG A 136 17.18 0.71 22.86
CA ARG A 136 16.79 1.52 24.03
C ARG A 136 15.52 1.03 24.71
N LYS A 137 14.58 0.49 23.94
CA LYS A 137 13.33 -0.09 24.48
C LYS A 137 13.50 -1.52 24.96
N GLY A 138 14.69 -2.10 24.81
CA GLY A 138 15.00 -3.47 25.23
C GLY A 138 14.48 -4.55 24.30
N ALA A 139 14.22 -4.23 23.03
CA ALA A 139 13.89 -5.25 22.03
C ALA A 139 15.14 -6.05 21.67
N THR A 140 15.01 -7.38 21.62
CA THR A 140 16.07 -8.32 21.26
C THR A 140 15.88 -8.91 19.86
N LEU A 141 14.70 -8.71 19.27
CA LEU A 141 14.36 -9.16 17.93
C LEU A 141 13.63 -8.04 17.18
N ILE A 142 14.08 -7.77 15.97
CA ILE A 142 13.35 -6.98 14.97
C ILE A 142 12.88 -7.92 13.86
N ILE A 143 11.57 -7.92 13.57
CA ILE A 143 11.00 -8.55 12.38
C ILE A 143 10.76 -7.42 11.39
N ALA A 144 11.62 -7.32 10.37
CA ALA A 144 11.54 -6.32 9.32
C ALA A 144 10.67 -6.84 8.17
N LEU A 145 9.71 -6.05 7.74
CA LEU A 145 8.68 -6.40 6.77
C LEU A 145 8.70 -5.40 5.62
N ASP A 146 8.65 -5.88 4.39
CA ASP A 146 8.64 -5.06 3.18
C ASP A 146 9.89 -4.17 3.05
N CYS A 147 10.98 -4.55 3.68
CA CYS A 147 12.26 -3.86 3.61
C CYS A 147 13.38 -4.70 4.22
N GLY A 148 14.61 -4.39 3.84
CA GLY A 148 15.77 -4.88 4.55
C GLY A 148 16.70 -5.78 3.75
N ILE A 149 16.31 -6.29 2.58
CA ILE A 149 17.13 -7.22 1.78
C ILE A 149 18.51 -6.63 1.38
N LYS A 150 18.64 -5.31 1.35
CA LYS A 150 19.91 -4.61 1.06
C LYS A 150 20.55 -3.97 2.29
N ALA A 151 20.05 -4.20 3.50
CA ALA A 151 20.44 -3.49 4.71
C ALA A 151 21.62 -4.13 5.45
N ILE A 152 22.70 -4.50 4.75
CA ILE A 152 23.84 -5.26 5.28
C ILE A 152 24.44 -4.54 6.50
N GLU A 153 24.89 -3.29 6.34
CA GLU A 153 25.52 -2.51 7.40
C GLU A 153 24.60 -2.26 8.60
N LYS A 154 23.29 -2.13 8.35
CA LYS A 154 22.28 -1.91 9.40
C LYS A 154 22.06 -3.14 10.24
N VAL A 155 22.04 -4.33 9.63
CA VAL A 155 21.94 -5.61 10.32
C VAL A 155 23.20 -5.87 11.16
N ASP A 156 24.38 -5.59 10.62
CA ASP A 156 25.63 -5.69 11.38
C ASP A 156 25.68 -4.69 12.55
N TYR A 157 25.14 -3.49 12.35
CA TYR A 157 25.00 -2.51 13.43
C TYR A 157 24.06 -3.00 14.54
N ALA A 158 22.91 -3.56 14.20
CA ALA A 158 21.96 -4.11 15.14
C ALA A 158 22.56 -5.27 15.96
N LYS A 159 23.31 -6.15 15.28
CA LYS A 159 24.01 -7.26 15.94
C LYS A 159 24.98 -6.77 17.02
N ARG A 160 25.72 -5.68 16.76
CA ARG A 160 26.59 -5.05 17.77
C ARG A 160 25.79 -4.46 18.96
N LYS A 161 24.52 -4.15 18.76
CA LYS A 161 23.60 -3.69 19.83
C LYS A 161 22.87 -4.82 20.54
N GLY A 162 23.14 -6.09 20.19
CA GLY A 162 22.45 -7.25 20.76
C GLY A 162 21.02 -7.45 20.25
N VAL A 163 20.71 -6.95 19.06
CA VAL A 163 19.39 -7.05 18.43
C VAL A 163 19.48 -7.94 17.20
N ASP A 164 18.74 -9.04 17.22
CA ASP A 164 18.60 -9.97 16.09
C ASP A 164 17.62 -9.42 15.04
N PHE A 165 17.82 -9.82 13.78
CA PHE A 165 16.90 -9.53 12.69
C PHE A 165 16.33 -10.80 12.04
N ILE A 166 15.03 -10.75 11.72
CA ILE A 166 14.36 -11.53 10.69
C ILE A 166 13.91 -10.55 9.62
N ILE A 167 14.32 -10.78 8.38
CA ILE A 167 13.91 -9.95 7.22
C ILE A 167 12.86 -10.72 6.42
N CYS A 168 11.73 -10.09 6.16
CA CYS A 168 10.66 -10.57 5.30
C CYS A 168 10.46 -9.52 4.19
N ASP A 169 11.13 -9.71 3.07
CA ASP A 169 11.19 -8.75 1.97
C ASP A 169 10.85 -9.43 0.64
N HIS A 170 10.53 -8.64 -0.37
CA HIS A 170 10.22 -9.09 -1.72
C HIS A 170 10.92 -8.26 -2.81
N HIS A 171 11.76 -7.33 -2.41
CA HIS A 171 12.56 -6.53 -3.33
C HIS A 171 13.72 -7.33 -3.90
N LEU A 172 14.24 -6.91 -5.06
CA LEU A 172 15.39 -7.57 -5.69
C LEU A 172 16.61 -7.50 -4.77
N PRO A 173 17.21 -8.66 -4.43
CA PRO A 173 18.43 -8.72 -3.64
C PRO A 173 19.61 -8.03 -4.33
N ALA A 174 20.62 -7.64 -3.55
CA ALA A 174 21.96 -7.32 -4.05
C ALA A 174 22.79 -8.61 -4.20
N GLU A 175 24.04 -8.50 -4.65
CA GLU A 175 24.97 -9.64 -4.71
C GLU A 175 25.21 -10.26 -3.33
N GLU A 176 25.32 -9.41 -2.30
CA GLU A 176 25.40 -9.85 -0.90
C GLU A 176 24.08 -9.59 -0.18
N ILE A 177 23.68 -10.52 0.68
CA ILE A 177 22.50 -10.40 1.54
C ILE A 177 22.90 -10.15 3.00
N PRO A 178 22.05 -9.47 3.80
CA PRO A 178 22.31 -9.21 5.21
C PRO A 178 22.52 -10.49 6.02
N ARG A 179 23.45 -10.46 6.96
CA ARG A 179 23.75 -11.57 7.89
C ARG A 179 22.77 -11.58 9.07
N ALA A 180 21.47 -11.54 8.77
CA ALA A 180 20.39 -11.68 9.73
C ALA A 180 20.27 -13.15 10.22
N VAL A 181 19.47 -13.39 11.27
CA VAL A 181 19.13 -14.74 11.72
C VAL A 181 18.41 -15.51 10.62
N ALA A 182 17.51 -14.84 9.92
CA ALA A 182 16.80 -15.36 8.76
C ALA A 182 16.52 -14.23 7.78
N VAL A 183 16.57 -14.55 6.48
CA VAL A 183 16.21 -13.64 5.38
C VAL A 183 15.22 -14.36 4.49
N LEU A 184 13.94 -14.03 4.67
CA LEU A 184 12.83 -14.54 3.89
C LEU A 184 12.60 -13.61 2.71
N ASP A 185 13.03 -14.03 1.53
CA ASP A 185 12.80 -13.34 0.28
C ASP A 185 12.77 -14.38 -0.86
N PRO A 186 11.63 -14.54 -1.53
CA PRO A 186 11.48 -15.54 -2.58
C PRO A 186 12.32 -15.24 -3.84
N LYS A 187 12.79 -13.98 -4.02
CA LYS A 187 13.62 -13.55 -5.15
C LYS A 187 15.13 -13.83 -4.97
N ARG A 188 15.52 -14.39 -3.83
CA ARG A 188 16.92 -14.79 -3.62
C ARG A 188 17.29 -15.90 -4.59
N ALA A 189 18.50 -15.84 -5.14
CA ALA A 189 19.01 -16.86 -6.06
C ALA A 189 19.13 -18.27 -5.45
N ASP A 190 19.27 -18.36 -4.12
CA ASP A 190 19.35 -19.61 -3.37
C ASP A 190 18.01 -20.05 -2.73
N CYS A 191 16.90 -19.39 -3.10
CA CYS A 191 15.55 -19.72 -2.64
C CYS A 191 14.83 -20.59 -3.67
N SER A 192 14.26 -21.70 -3.22
CA SER A 192 13.50 -22.63 -4.05
C SER A 192 11.97 -22.44 -3.93
N TYR A 193 11.53 -21.34 -3.37
CA TYR A 193 10.11 -21.06 -3.24
C TYR A 193 9.45 -20.94 -4.62
N PRO A 194 8.31 -21.61 -4.88
CA PRO A 194 7.75 -21.71 -6.24
C PRO A 194 7.21 -20.41 -6.81
N PHE A 195 6.95 -19.40 -5.98
CA PHE A 195 6.34 -18.13 -6.37
C PHE A 195 7.10 -16.94 -5.79
N ASP A 196 7.73 -16.14 -6.63
CA ASP A 196 8.63 -15.05 -6.25
C ASP A 196 7.99 -13.65 -6.26
N GLU A 197 6.71 -13.54 -6.64
CA GLU A 197 6.00 -12.26 -6.75
C GLU A 197 5.04 -11.96 -5.57
N LEU A 198 5.31 -12.53 -4.40
CA LEU A 198 4.58 -12.15 -3.18
C LEU A 198 4.79 -10.66 -2.87
N SER A 199 3.79 -9.99 -2.25
CA SER A 199 4.02 -8.69 -1.62
C SER A 199 4.81 -8.82 -0.31
N GLY A 200 5.38 -7.73 0.21
CA GLY A 200 6.09 -7.75 1.50
C GLY A 200 5.20 -8.25 2.64
N CYS A 201 3.92 -7.84 2.67
CA CYS A 201 2.93 -8.40 3.59
C CYS A 201 2.67 -9.89 3.32
N GLY A 202 2.71 -10.33 2.05
CA GLY A 202 2.62 -11.73 1.67
C GLY A 202 3.74 -12.57 2.25
N VAL A 203 4.98 -12.10 2.20
CA VAL A 203 6.12 -12.77 2.84
C VAL A 203 5.95 -12.82 4.36
N GLY A 204 5.52 -11.72 4.99
CA GLY A 204 5.16 -11.69 6.41
C GLY A 204 4.05 -12.68 6.77
N PHE A 205 3.04 -12.82 5.90
CA PHE A 205 1.98 -13.82 6.08
C PHE A 205 2.51 -15.26 5.97
N LYS A 206 3.46 -15.54 5.09
CA LYS A 206 4.10 -16.88 5.00
C LYS A 206 4.85 -17.23 6.28
N LEU A 207 5.51 -16.27 6.94
CA LEU A 207 6.11 -16.48 8.27
C LEU A 207 5.02 -16.85 9.31
N VAL A 208 3.89 -16.15 9.31
CA VAL A 208 2.75 -16.44 10.19
C VAL A 208 2.17 -17.82 9.89
N GLN A 209 2.00 -18.17 8.62
CA GLN A 209 1.50 -19.49 8.19
C GLN A 209 2.45 -20.60 8.64
N ALA A 210 3.77 -20.44 8.46
CA ALA A 210 4.78 -21.41 8.90
C ALA A 210 4.77 -21.62 10.41
N TYR A 211 4.67 -20.52 11.17
CA TYR A 211 4.57 -20.58 12.62
C TYR A 211 3.31 -21.37 13.05
N CYS A 212 2.17 -21.09 12.43
CA CYS A 212 0.92 -21.80 12.71
C CYS A 212 1.02 -23.29 12.39
N GLN A 213 1.57 -23.61 11.22
CA GLN A 213 1.75 -25.00 10.77
C GLN A 213 2.64 -25.80 11.75
N LYS A 214 3.77 -25.23 12.18
CA LYS A 214 4.69 -25.87 13.13
C LYS A 214 4.08 -26.06 14.53
N ASN A 215 3.24 -25.11 14.96
CA ASN A 215 2.66 -25.11 16.31
C ASN A 215 1.21 -25.67 16.35
N GLY A 216 0.72 -26.28 15.27
CA GLY A 216 -0.61 -26.90 15.24
C GLY A 216 -1.77 -25.88 15.37
N ILE A 217 -1.54 -24.63 15.03
CA ILE A 217 -2.56 -23.56 15.05
C ILE A 217 -3.37 -23.66 13.76
N PRO A 218 -4.69 -23.84 13.82
CA PRO A 218 -5.53 -23.96 12.64
C PRO A 218 -5.50 -22.69 11.78
N PHE A 219 -5.51 -22.86 10.44
CA PHE A 219 -5.51 -21.74 9.47
C PHE A 219 -6.65 -20.74 9.71
N GLN A 220 -7.79 -21.21 10.17
CA GLN A 220 -8.97 -20.39 10.50
C GLN A 220 -8.65 -19.28 11.51
N GLN A 221 -7.63 -19.46 12.35
CA GLN A 221 -7.23 -18.42 13.30
C GLN A 221 -6.51 -17.24 12.62
N ILE A 222 -5.84 -17.46 11.50
CA ILE A 222 -5.14 -16.41 10.74
C ILE A 222 -5.95 -15.92 9.51
N GLU A 223 -7.00 -16.62 9.12
CA GLU A 223 -7.90 -16.19 8.05
C GLU A 223 -8.43 -14.75 8.21
N PRO A 224 -8.76 -14.25 9.42
CA PRO A 224 -9.16 -12.85 9.60
C PRO A 224 -8.13 -11.83 9.15
N LEU A 225 -6.84 -12.18 9.05
CA LEU A 225 -5.75 -11.29 8.63
C LEU A 225 -5.68 -11.13 7.10
N LEU A 226 -6.43 -11.94 6.34
CA LEU A 226 -6.43 -11.89 4.87
C LEU A 226 -7.01 -10.59 4.31
N ASP A 227 -7.82 -9.85 5.08
CA ASP A 227 -8.31 -8.53 4.67
C ASP A 227 -7.17 -7.52 4.51
N LEU A 228 -6.19 -7.51 5.44
CA LEU A 228 -4.98 -6.69 5.35
C LEU A 228 -4.14 -7.11 4.15
N LEU A 229 -4.03 -8.41 3.92
CA LEU A 229 -3.23 -8.96 2.83
C LEU A 229 -3.82 -8.61 1.45
N ALA A 230 -5.15 -8.64 1.28
CA ALA A 230 -5.78 -8.19 0.04
C ALA A 230 -5.53 -6.70 -0.22
N VAL A 231 -5.52 -5.87 0.84
CA VAL A 231 -5.21 -4.44 0.74
C VAL A 231 -3.75 -4.23 0.34
N SER A 232 -2.80 -4.99 0.90
CA SER A 232 -1.39 -4.99 0.51
C SER A 232 -1.22 -5.35 -0.98
N ILE A 233 -1.62 -6.56 -1.37
CA ILE A 233 -1.47 -7.11 -2.73
C ILE A 233 -2.00 -6.14 -3.79
N ALA A 234 -3.19 -5.57 -3.54
CA ALA A 234 -3.83 -4.65 -4.47
C ALA A 234 -3.13 -3.28 -4.53
N SER A 235 -2.58 -2.81 -3.40
CA SER A 235 -1.97 -1.47 -3.31
C SER A 235 -0.53 -1.43 -3.81
N ASP A 236 0.22 -2.52 -3.63
CA ASP A 236 1.57 -2.69 -4.15
C ASP A 236 1.58 -3.09 -5.65
N ILE A 237 0.40 -3.45 -6.18
CA ILE A 237 0.21 -3.78 -7.61
C ILE A 237 1.06 -5.00 -8.04
N VAL A 238 1.32 -5.92 -7.12
CA VAL A 238 1.96 -7.20 -7.49
C VAL A 238 1.04 -8.04 -8.40
N PRO A 239 1.60 -8.92 -9.25
CA PRO A 239 0.81 -9.74 -10.16
C PRO A 239 -0.27 -10.56 -9.45
N LEU A 240 -1.54 -10.45 -9.90
CA LEU A 240 -2.67 -11.23 -9.37
C LEU A 240 -2.71 -12.63 -9.99
N VAL A 241 -1.64 -13.37 -9.79
CA VAL A 241 -1.48 -14.77 -10.23
C VAL A 241 -1.09 -15.63 -9.04
N ASP A 242 -1.15 -16.95 -9.19
CA ASP A 242 -0.72 -17.93 -8.18
C ASP A 242 -1.23 -17.57 -6.76
N GLU A 243 -0.35 -17.56 -5.74
CA GLU A 243 -0.74 -17.28 -4.35
C GLU A 243 -1.34 -15.88 -4.15
N ASN A 244 -0.82 -14.86 -4.83
CA ASN A 244 -1.40 -13.51 -4.74
C ASN A 244 -2.87 -13.49 -5.16
N ARG A 245 -3.24 -14.27 -6.19
CA ARG A 245 -4.64 -14.39 -6.61
C ARG A 245 -5.49 -15.10 -5.57
N ILE A 246 -4.97 -16.19 -4.98
CA ILE A 246 -5.67 -16.95 -3.93
C ILE A 246 -5.88 -16.06 -2.72
N LEU A 247 -4.81 -15.45 -2.22
CA LEU A 247 -4.82 -14.61 -1.01
C LEU A 247 -5.69 -13.35 -1.19
N ALA A 248 -5.60 -12.69 -2.37
CA ALA A 248 -6.45 -11.55 -2.69
C ALA A 248 -7.94 -11.95 -2.80
N HIS A 249 -8.25 -13.12 -3.37
CA HIS A 249 -9.62 -13.62 -3.46
C HIS A 249 -10.25 -13.81 -2.08
N TYR A 250 -9.61 -14.58 -1.21
CA TYR A 250 -10.12 -14.83 0.15
C TYR A 250 -10.10 -13.59 1.03
N GLY A 251 -9.06 -12.77 0.89
CA GLY A 251 -8.97 -11.48 1.58
C GLY A 251 -10.08 -10.51 1.16
N LEU A 252 -10.42 -10.46 -0.13
CA LEU A 252 -11.54 -9.65 -0.63
C LEU A 252 -12.89 -10.19 -0.14
N LEU A 253 -13.09 -11.52 -0.09
CA LEU A 253 -14.28 -12.11 0.53
C LEU A 253 -14.37 -11.71 2.00
N ARG A 254 -13.26 -11.76 2.74
CA ARG A 254 -13.19 -11.34 4.14
C ARG A 254 -13.50 -9.85 4.30
N LEU A 255 -12.92 -9.01 3.46
CA LEU A 255 -13.13 -7.56 3.47
C LEU A 255 -14.61 -7.20 3.24
N ASN A 256 -15.30 -7.95 2.38
CA ASN A 256 -16.73 -7.78 2.10
C ASN A 256 -17.65 -8.35 3.21
N ALA A 257 -17.23 -9.42 3.89
CA ALA A 257 -18.05 -10.07 4.90
C ALA A 257 -17.88 -9.43 6.28
N SER A 258 -16.64 -9.31 6.75
CA SER A 258 -16.31 -8.86 8.10
C SER A 258 -14.91 -8.25 8.15
N PRO A 259 -14.72 -7.03 7.62
CA PRO A 259 -13.44 -6.33 7.66
C PRO A 259 -13.01 -6.03 9.10
N SER A 260 -11.70 -5.91 9.32
CA SER A 260 -11.15 -5.37 10.56
C SER A 260 -11.64 -3.94 10.79
N LYS A 261 -11.70 -3.51 12.06
CA LYS A 261 -12.31 -2.22 12.43
C LYS A 261 -11.65 -1.03 11.75
N GLY A 262 -10.32 -1.04 11.63
CA GLY A 262 -9.59 0.01 10.90
C GLY A 262 -9.96 0.06 9.42
N LEU A 263 -10.02 -1.08 8.73
CA LEU A 263 -10.44 -1.12 7.33
C LEU A 263 -11.91 -0.75 7.16
N LEU A 264 -12.79 -1.15 8.10
CA LEU A 264 -14.20 -0.76 8.09
C LEU A 264 -14.35 0.77 8.18
N SER A 265 -13.55 1.43 9.01
CA SER A 265 -13.55 2.90 9.11
C SER A 265 -13.18 3.55 7.77
N ILE A 266 -12.10 3.10 7.11
CA ILE A 266 -11.73 3.61 5.79
C ILE A 266 -12.79 3.33 4.73
N ILE A 267 -13.42 2.16 4.75
CA ILE A 267 -14.52 1.78 3.84
C ILE A 267 -15.69 2.76 4.00
N LYS A 268 -16.10 3.07 5.24
CA LYS A 268 -17.15 4.05 5.56
C LYS A 268 -16.79 5.44 5.01
N ILE A 269 -15.55 5.91 5.27
CA ILE A 269 -15.04 7.21 4.81
C ILE A 269 -14.98 7.28 3.28
N CYS A 270 -14.68 6.17 2.61
CA CYS A 270 -14.70 6.09 1.15
C CYS A 270 -16.11 6.13 0.55
N GLY A 271 -17.16 6.00 1.37
CA GLY A 271 -18.53 5.87 0.90
C GLY A 271 -18.77 4.58 0.11
N LEU A 272 -18.03 3.51 0.42
CA LEU A 272 -18.14 2.23 -0.27
C LEU A 272 -19.24 1.36 0.34
N ASP A 273 -19.92 0.60 -0.53
CA ASP A 273 -20.76 -0.50 -0.07
C ASP A 273 -19.88 -1.64 0.45
N ARG A 274 -19.93 -1.87 1.77
CA ARG A 274 -19.09 -2.88 2.45
C ARG A 274 -19.29 -4.31 1.95
N HIS A 275 -20.35 -4.59 1.21
CA HIS A 275 -20.65 -5.92 0.68
C HIS A 275 -20.27 -6.10 -0.79
N ASN A 276 -19.75 -5.03 -1.43
CA ASN A 276 -19.47 -5.04 -2.86
C ASN A 276 -18.16 -4.31 -3.20
N ILE A 277 -17.15 -4.44 -2.31
CA ILE A 277 -15.81 -3.88 -2.50
C ILE A 277 -15.09 -4.70 -3.55
N THR A 278 -14.43 -4.02 -4.47
CA THR A 278 -13.63 -4.60 -5.54
C THR A 278 -12.13 -4.32 -5.34
N ILE A 279 -11.28 -5.00 -6.10
CA ILE A 279 -9.83 -4.69 -6.14
C ILE A 279 -9.61 -3.24 -6.57
N ASP A 280 -10.37 -2.72 -7.53
CA ASP A 280 -10.28 -1.32 -7.97
C ASP A 280 -10.60 -0.34 -6.83
N ASP A 281 -11.56 -0.66 -5.96
CA ASP A 281 -11.83 0.17 -4.79
C ASP A 281 -10.66 0.19 -3.81
N ILE A 282 -9.94 -0.92 -3.67
CA ILE A 282 -8.72 -0.96 -2.85
C ILE A 282 -7.66 -0.08 -3.50
N VAL A 283 -7.35 -0.29 -4.77
CA VAL A 283 -6.28 0.43 -5.50
C VAL A 283 -6.53 1.94 -5.56
N PHE A 284 -7.78 2.36 -5.83
CA PHE A 284 -8.07 3.77 -6.13
C PHE A 284 -8.70 4.55 -4.97
N LYS A 285 -9.20 3.88 -3.92
CA LYS A 285 -9.88 4.55 -2.81
C LYS A 285 -9.29 4.23 -1.44
N ILE A 286 -9.08 2.96 -1.09
CA ILE A 286 -8.57 2.53 0.23
C ILE A 286 -7.07 2.76 0.32
N GLY A 287 -6.28 2.16 -0.57
CA GLY A 287 -4.82 2.25 -0.60
C GLY A 287 -4.28 3.67 -0.61
N PRO A 288 -4.77 4.58 -1.49
CA PRO A 288 -4.29 5.97 -1.52
C PRO A 288 -4.51 6.75 -0.22
N ARG A 289 -5.51 6.40 0.60
CA ARG A 289 -5.73 7.02 1.91
C ARG A 289 -4.67 6.59 2.90
N ILE A 290 -4.44 5.29 3.01
CA ILE A 290 -3.40 4.73 3.89
C ILE A 290 -2.02 5.24 3.48
N ASN A 291 -1.71 5.23 2.17
CA ASN A 291 -0.46 5.75 1.61
C ASN A 291 -0.24 7.24 1.87
N ALA A 292 -1.31 8.03 2.01
CA ALA A 292 -1.19 9.45 2.27
C ALA A 292 -0.49 9.73 3.61
N ALA A 293 -0.72 8.92 4.62
CA ALA A 293 -0.08 9.04 5.92
C ALA A 293 1.45 9.02 5.82
N GLY A 294 2.04 8.06 5.07
CA GLY A 294 3.49 7.98 4.85
C GLY A 294 4.07 9.07 3.93
N ARG A 295 3.23 9.95 3.36
CA ARG A 295 3.66 11.03 2.45
C ARG A 295 3.63 12.41 3.09
N MET A 296 2.79 12.61 4.12
CA MET A 296 2.63 13.90 4.77
C MET A 296 3.69 14.07 5.86
N ARG A 297 4.17 15.29 6.03
CA ARG A 297 5.09 15.63 7.12
C ARG A 297 4.26 15.88 8.38
N MET A 298 4.66 15.28 9.49
CA MET A 298 4.09 15.59 10.79
C MET A 298 4.69 16.89 11.29
N ASP A 299 3.95 17.63 12.11
CA ASP A 299 4.46 18.85 12.75
C ASP A 299 5.51 18.45 13.81
N GLU A 300 6.75 18.86 13.59
CA GLU A 300 7.88 18.59 14.51
C GLU A 300 7.74 19.32 15.85
N ASN A 301 6.87 20.33 15.91
CA ASN A 301 6.65 21.12 17.13
C ASN A 301 5.51 20.57 18.00
N ASP A 302 4.77 19.58 17.51
CA ASP A 302 3.74 18.90 18.31
C ASP A 302 4.38 17.73 19.07
N GLU A 303 4.68 17.95 20.36
CA GLU A 303 5.24 16.92 21.25
C GLU A 303 4.32 15.68 21.40
N ASN A 304 3.04 15.79 21.03
CA ASN A 304 2.07 14.70 21.05
C ASN A 304 1.85 14.08 19.68
N ALA A 305 2.46 14.61 18.61
CA ALA A 305 2.35 14.03 17.29
C ALA A 305 2.94 12.61 17.26
N ALA A 306 2.32 11.74 16.47
CA ALA A 306 2.90 10.43 16.18
C ALA A 306 4.29 10.62 15.55
N PRO A 307 5.27 9.74 15.82
CA PRO A 307 6.65 9.86 15.32
C PRO A 307 6.75 9.96 13.80
N SER A 308 5.78 9.41 13.08
CA SER A 308 5.60 9.59 11.63
C SER A 308 4.14 9.31 11.24
N GLY A 309 3.71 9.77 10.06
CA GLY A 309 2.38 9.46 9.56
C GLY A 309 2.12 7.96 9.39
N GLY A 310 3.15 7.16 9.14
CA GLY A 310 3.05 5.70 9.09
C GLY A 310 2.59 5.06 10.39
N TYR A 311 2.92 5.67 11.54
CA TYR A 311 2.39 5.24 12.84
C TYR A 311 0.87 5.37 12.92
N ALA A 312 0.30 6.46 12.39
CA ALA A 312 -1.15 6.63 12.35
C ALA A 312 -1.82 5.54 11.50
N ALA A 313 -1.21 5.16 10.38
CA ALA A 313 -1.70 4.08 9.53
C ALA A 313 -1.69 2.73 10.27
N VAL A 314 -0.57 2.36 10.93
CA VAL A 314 -0.50 1.11 11.69
C VAL A 314 -1.49 1.11 12.87
N ASN A 315 -1.57 2.22 13.64
CA ASN A 315 -2.54 2.33 14.74
C ASN A 315 -3.97 2.09 14.26
N LEU A 316 -4.37 2.69 13.14
CA LEU A 316 -5.66 2.43 12.53
C LEU A 316 -5.87 0.93 12.22
N LEU A 317 -4.88 0.29 11.58
CA LEU A 317 -5.00 -1.09 11.09
C LEU A 317 -5.00 -2.14 12.21
N ILE A 318 -4.35 -1.86 13.34
CA ILE A 318 -4.32 -2.77 14.50
C ILE A 318 -5.48 -2.53 15.48
N GLU A 319 -6.20 -1.40 15.36
CA GLU A 319 -7.24 -1.02 16.31
C GLU A 319 -8.44 -1.98 16.31
N GLY A 320 -8.84 -2.40 17.50
CA GLY A 320 -9.98 -3.29 17.73
C GLY A 320 -11.25 -2.58 18.20
N ASN A 321 -11.13 -1.34 18.70
CA ASN A 321 -12.27 -0.51 19.11
C ASN A 321 -12.78 0.29 17.90
N GLU A 322 -14.08 0.21 17.62
CA GLU A 322 -14.67 0.85 16.44
C GLU A 322 -14.63 2.38 16.52
N SER A 323 -14.88 2.97 17.69
CA SER A 323 -14.85 4.42 17.87
C SER A 323 -13.44 5.01 17.68
N LEU A 324 -12.42 4.36 18.24
CA LEU A 324 -11.02 4.76 18.04
C LEU A 324 -10.58 4.55 16.59
N ALA A 325 -11.03 3.49 15.94
CA ALA A 325 -10.76 3.26 14.52
C ALA A 325 -11.39 4.33 13.62
N GLU A 326 -12.58 4.85 13.96
CA GLU A 326 -13.20 5.97 13.25
C GLU A 326 -12.42 7.28 13.45
N GLU A 327 -11.91 7.52 14.65
CA GLU A 327 -11.04 8.67 14.92
C GLU A 327 -9.74 8.61 14.11
N PHE A 328 -9.01 7.49 14.17
CA PHE A 328 -7.80 7.29 13.35
C PHE A 328 -8.09 7.36 11.84
N GLY A 329 -9.22 6.80 11.41
CA GLY A 329 -9.65 6.88 10.02
C GLY A 329 -9.87 8.31 9.54
N SER A 330 -10.44 9.16 10.38
CA SER A 330 -10.63 10.60 10.09
C SER A 330 -9.30 11.32 9.93
N VAL A 331 -8.31 11.02 10.77
CA VAL A 331 -6.94 11.56 10.66
C VAL A 331 -6.31 11.14 9.31
N ILE A 332 -6.42 9.87 8.94
CA ILE A 332 -5.90 9.34 7.68
C ILE A 332 -6.58 10.00 6.46
N ASP A 333 -7.89 10.23 6.51
CA ASP A 333 -8.58 10.94 5.43
C ASP A 333 -8.16 12.41 5.34
N GLY A 334 -7.90 13.07 6.47
CA GLY A 334 -7.32 14.40 6.51
C GLY A 334 -5.99 14.46 5.74
N PHE A 335 -5.05 13.57 6.05
CA PHE A 335 -3.79 13.45 5.30
C PHE A 335 -4.00 13.24 3.80
N ASN A 336 -4.99 12.46 3.41
CA ASN A 336 -5.28 12.22 2.00
C ASN A 336 -5.90 13.45 1.31
N GLN A 337 -6.71 14.26 2.00
CA GLN A 337 -7.23 15.51 1.46
C GLN A 337 -6.10 16.53 1.26
N ASP A 338 -5.25 16.71 2.26
CA ASP A 338 -4.09 17.60 2.18
C ASP A 338 -3.14 17.18 1.05
N ARG A 339 -2.81 15.88 0.98
CA ARG A 339 -2.02 15.32 -0.10
C ARG A 339 -2.61 15.67 -1.48
N LYS A 340 -3.95 15.53 -1.65
CA LYS A 340 -4.62 15.86 -2.92
C LYS A 340 -4.56 17.34 -3.27
N CYS A 341 -4.70 18.23 -2.29
CA CYS A 341 -4.59 19.66 -2.49
C CYS A 341 -3.18 20.05 -2.92
N ILE A 342 -2.16 19.58 -2.19
CA ILE A 342 -0.75 19.87 -2.50
C ILE A 342 -0.36 19.27 -3.86
N ASP A 343 -0.75 18.01 -4.16
CA ASP A 343 -0.50 17.34 -5.43
C ASP A 343 -1.06 18.15 -6.62
N ARG A 344 -2.30 18.66 -6.52
CA ARG A 344 -2.90 19.49 -7.58
C ARG A 344 -2.14 20.80 -7.76
N SER A 345 -1.82 21.50 -6.67
CA SER A 345 -1.11 22.78 -6.73
C SER A 345 0.27 22.60 -7.36
N VAL A 346 1.07 21.66 -6.84
CA VAL A 346 2.43 21.41 -7.33
C VAL A 346 2.43 20.90 -8.79
N THR A 347 1.45 20.06 -9.16
CA THR A 347 1.31 19.62 -10.56
C THR A 347 1.01 20.78 -11.48
N GLN A 348 0.11 21.68 -11.08
CA GLN A 348 -0.22 22.87 -11.88
C GLN A 348 0.98 23.81 -12.02
N GLU A 349 1.68 24.10 -10.92
CA GLU A 349 2.92 24.89 -10.95
C GLU A 349 3.95 24.30 -11.90
N ALA A 350 4.14 22.96 -11.87
CA ALA A 350 5.07 22.27 -12.76
C ALA A 350 4.65 22.36 -14.24
N HIS A 351 3.35 22.26 -14.53
CA HIS A 351 2.80 22.47 -15.88
C HIS A 351 3.02 23.89 -16.38
N ASP A 352 2.62 24.88 -15.60
CA ASP A 352 2.76 26.29 -15.96
C ASP A 352 4.24 26.63 -16.23
N PHE A 353 5.14 26.09 -15.43
CA PHE A 353 6.57 26.24 -15.60
C PHE A 353 7.05 25.65 -16.95
N ILE A 354 6.66 24.41 -17.27
CA ILE A 354 7.05 23.76 -18.54
C ILE A 354 6.48 24.51 -19.74
N GLU A 355 5.21 24.95 -19.67
CA GLU A 355 4.55 25.65 -20.77
C GLU A 355 5.14 27.05 -21.02
N ALA A 356 5.65 27.72 -19.99
CA ALA A 356 6.32 29.02 -20.09
C ALA A 356 7.73 28.94 -20.75
N HIS A 357 8.33 27.75 -20.87
CA HIS A 357 9.68 27.55 -21.39
C HIS A 357 9.65 26.67 -22.64
N ALA A 358 9.81 27.29 -23.81
CA ALA A 358 9.72 26.60 -25.10
C ALA A 358 10.73 25.43 -25.23
N GLU A 359 11.93 25.58 -24.68
CA GLU A 359 12.96 24.55 -24.66
C GLU A 359 12.57 23.34 -23.81
N LEU A 360 11.93 23.56 -22.64
CA LEU A 360 11.42 22.46 -21.82
C LEU A 360 10.24 21.76 -22.49
N LYS A 361 9.38 22.54 -23.16
CA LYS A 361 8.25 21.98 -23.89
C LYS A 361 8.69 21.06 -25.03
N ALA A 362 9.75 21.43 -25.76
CA ALA A 362 10.30 20.66 -26.87
C ALA A 362 11.28 19.53 -26.43
N ALA A 363 11.67 19.47 -25.16
CA ALA A 363 12.66 18.52 -24.67
C ALA A 363 12.16 17.06 -24.73
N LYS A 364 13.10 16.12 -24.90
CA LYS A 364 12.82 14.65 -24.90
C LYS A 364 12.79 14.03 -23.50
N SER A 365 13.14 14.78 -22.48
CA SER A 365 13.02 14.42 -21.06
C SER A 365 12.70 15.68 -20.27
N THR A 366 12.11 15.50 -19.08
CA THR A 366 11.83 16.59 -18.15
C THR A 366 12.72 16.44 -16.92
N VAL A 367 13.48 17.47 -16.57
CA VAL A 367 14.15 17.58 -15.28
C VAL A 367 13.81 18.96 -14.73
N ILE A 368 13.09 19.00 -13.61
CA ILE A 368 12.66 20.24 -12.97
C ILE A 368 12.99 20.22 -11.48
N TYR A 369 13.32 21.38 -10.94
CA TYR A 369 13.67 21.57 -9.55
C TYR A 369 12.91 22.74 -8.94
N ASN A 370 12.31 22.51 -7.78
CA ASN A 370 11.79 23.58 -6.94
C ASN A 370 12.01 23.22 -5.45
N PRO A 371 12.79 24.02 -4.70
CA PRO A 371 13.14 23.71 -3.31
C PRO A 371 11.94 23.75 -2.35
N ARG A 372 10.80 24.32 -2.75
CA ARG A 372 9.59 24.43 -1.92
C ARG A 372 8.63 23.27 -2.06
N TRP A 373 8.81 22.40 -3.05
CA TRP A 373 7.92 21.25 -3.23
C TRP A 373 8.16 20.19 -2.16
N MET A 374 7.09 19.51 -1.79
CA MET A 374 7.14 18.50 -0.74
C MET A 374 7.69 17.16 -1.26
N LYS A 375 8.73 16.61 -0.61
CA LYS A 375 9.38 15.32 -0.97
C LYS A 375 8.39 14.19 -1.15
N GLY A 376 7.36 14.08 -0.29
CA GLY A 376 6.33 13.04 -0.36
C GLY A 376 5.43 13.09 -1.62
N ILE A 377 5.45 14.23 -2.36
CA ILE A 377 4.55 14.51 -3.50
C ILE A 377 5.27 14.46 -4.85
N VAL A 378 6.57 14.79 -4.92
CA VAL A 378 7.30 14.93 -6.20
C VAL A 378 7.22 13.67 -7.09
N GLY A 379 7.11 12.47 -6.50
CA GLY A 379 6.91 11.24 -7.26
C GLY A 379 5.54 11.13 -7.93
N ILE A 380 4.50 11.69 -7.31
CA ILE A 380 3.16 11.76 -7.90
C ILE A 380 3.17 12.76 -9.05
N VAL A 381 3.77 13.93 -8.83
CA VAL A 381 3.93 14.98 -9.86
C VAL A 381 4.68 14.44 -11.07
N ALA A 382 5.80 13.71 -10.86
CA ALA A 382 6.55 13.09 -11.96
C ALA A 382 5.66 12.14 -12.79
N SER A 383 4.81 11.32 -12.14
CA SER A 383 3.86 10.45 -12.84
C SER A 383 2.84 11.24 -13.66
N ARG A 384 2.25 12.31 -13.10
CA ARG A 384 1.27 13.16 -13.82
C ARG A 384 1.90 13.89 -15.01
N LEU A 385 3.14 14.35 -14.88
CA LEU A 385 3.85 14.98 -15.99
C LEU A 385 4.11 14.00 -17.15
N ILE A 386 4.35 12.71 -16.86
CA ILE A 386 4.44 11.67 -17.89
C ILE A 386 3.09 11.48 -18.61
N GLU A 387 1.98 11.52 -17.89
CA GLU A 387 0.65 11.42 -18.51
C GLU A 387 0.40 12.54 -19.52
N THR A 388 1.00 13.72 -19.31
CA THR A 388 0.84 14.89 -20.19
C THR A 388 1.89 14.96 -21.31
N TYR A 389 3.18 14.72 -20.97
CA TYR A 389 4.30 14.94 -21.91
C TYR A 389 4.91 13.66 -22.46
N TYR A 390 4.54 12.48 -21.93
CA TYR A 390 4.97 11.13 -22.32
C TYR A 390 6.47 10.99 -22.57
N ARG A 391 7.28 11.37 -21.58
CA ARG A 391 8.74 11.31 -21.63
C ARG A 391 9.32 11.08 -20.24
N PRO A 392 10.56 10.52 -20.15
CA PRO A 392 11.22 10.34 -18.85
C PRO A 392 11.27 11.66 -18.08
N THR A 393 10.89 11.63 -16.81
CA THR A 393 10.70 12.82 -15.99
C THR A 393 11.34 12.64 -14.61
N VAL A 394 12.14 13.64 -14.20
CA VAL A 394 12.70 13.79 -12.85
C VAL A 394 12.16 15.06 -12.24
N VAL A 395 11.60 14.95 -11.05
CA VAL A 395 11.15 16.10 -10.24
C VAL A 395 11.99 16.15 -8.97
N LEU A 396 12.69 17.26 -8.79
CA LEU A 396 13.65 17.50 -7.72
C LEU A 396 13.09 18.50 -6.71
N THR A 397 13.45 18.34 -5.43
CA THR A 397 13.13 19.29 -4.36
C THR A 397 14.21 19.27 -3.28
N MET A 398 14.15 20.23 -2.35
CA MET A 398 15.03 20.28 -1.19
C MET A 398 14.43 19.51 -0.01
N SER A 399 15.23 18.66 0.65
CA SER A 399 14.85 17.99 1.89
C SER A 399 16.10 17.76 2.74
N ASN A 400 16.07 18.18 4.00
CA ASN A 400 17.17 17.98 4.97
C ASN A 400 18.55 18.40 4.49
N GLY A 401 18.64 19.52 3.79
CA GLY A 401 19.92 20.05 3.28
C GLY A 401 20.42 19.38 1.99
N PHE A 402 19.72 18.38 1.47
CA PHE A 402 20.03 17.71 0.20
C PHE A 402 18.93 17.96 -0.82
N VAL A 403 19.29 17.93 -2.09
CA VAL A 403 18.32 17.86 -3.18
C VAL A 403 17.94 16.40 -3.38
N THR A 404 16.66 16.11 -3.25
CA THR A 404 16.11 14.79 -3.45
C THR A 404 15.12 14.79 -4.61
N GLY A 405 15.05 13.70 -5.34
CA GLY A 405 14.19 13.61 -6.51
C GLY A 405 13.46 12.29 -6.63
N SER A 406 12.39 12.34 -7.39
CA SER A 406 11.71 11.15 -7.85
C SER A 406 11.62 11.19 -9.37
N ALA A 407 12.01 10.09 -9.97
CA ALA A 407 12.07 9.92 -11.41
C ALA A 407 11.04 8.86 -11.86
N ARG A 408 10.45 9.08 -13.02
CA ARG A 408 9.51 8.16 -13.67
C ARG A 408 9.88 8.02 -15.14
N SER A 409 9.62 6.84 -15.71
CA SER A 409 9.98 6.54 -17.10
C SER A 409 8.77 6.15 -17.94
N VAL A 410 9.02 6.10 -19.25
CA VAL A 410 8.09 5.60 -20.26
C VAL A 410 8.65 4.29 -20.86
N PRO A 411 7.81 3.41 -21.43
CA PRO A 411 8.26 2.19 -22.11
C PRO A 411 9.41 2.45 -23.10
N GLY A 412 10.44 1.61 -23.02
CA GLY A 412 11.61 1.68 -23.89
C GLY A 412 12.73 2.61 -23.42
N PHE A 413 12.64 3.16 -22.21
CA PHE A 413 13.73 3.91 -21.60
C PHE A 413 14.05 3.36 -20.21
N ASP A 414 15.25 2.83 -20.02
CA ASP A 414 15.74 2.40 -18.72
C ASP A 414 16.20 3.58 -17.89
N LEU A 415 15.39 3.94 -16.91
CA LEU A 415 15.65 5.08 -16.04
C LEU A 415 16.73 4.80 -15.01
N TYR A 416 16.79 3.54 -14.52
CA TYR A 416 17.77 3.14 -13.52
C TYR A 416 19.19 3.28 -14.10
N GLN A 417 19.44 2.66 -15.26
CA GLN A 417 20.73 2.81 -15.94
C GLN A 417 21.08 4.26 -16.26
N ALA A 418 20.08 5.05 -16.67
CA ALA A 418 20.30 6.47 -16.92
C ALA A 418 20.76 7.23 -15.66
N ILE A 419 20.17 6.95 -14.50
CA ILE A 419 20.58 7.59 -13.24
C ILE A 419 21.93 7.04 -12.76
N GLU A 420 22.14 5.74 -12.87
CA GLU A 420 23.40 5.08 -12.51
C GLU A 420 24.60 5.64 -13.29
N SER A 421 24.41 6.00 -14.56
CA SER A 421 25.48 6.59 -15.38
C SER A 421 25.96 8.00 -14.92
N CYS A 422 25.25 8.61 -13.95
CA CYS A 422 25.64 9.85 -13.29
C CYS A 422 25.77 9.67 -11.76
N SER A 423 26.07 8.46 -11.31
CA SER A 423 26.24 8.14 -9.89
C SER A 423 27.30 8.98 -9.18
N ASP A 424 28.29 9.48 -9.91
CA ASP A 424 29.34 10.43 -9.44
C ASP A 424 28.78 11.78 -8.95
N LEU A 425 27.56 12.14 -9.36
CA LEU A 425 26.86 13.34 -8.92
C LEU A 425 25.93 13.09 -7.72
N LEU A 426 25.71 11.82 -7.38
CA LEU A 426 24.67 11.40 -6.43
C LEU A 426 25.28 10.93 -5.11
N GLU A 427 24.66 11.32 -4.01
CA GLU A 427 24.94 10.74 -2.69
C GLU A 427 24.28 9.38 -2.53
N ASN A 428 23.08 9.20 -3.12
CA ASN A 428 22.33 7.96 -3.10
C ASN A 428 21.31 7.92 -4.24
N PHE A 429 21.09 6.74 -4.80
CA PHE A 429 20.00 6.47 -5.76
C PHE A 429 19.53 5.03 -5.63
N GLY A 430 18.30 4.77 -6.09
CA GLY A 430 17.73 3.42 -6.09
C GLY A 430 16.41 3.39 -6.82
N GLY A 431 16.03 2.21 -7.27
CA GLY A 431 14.79 2.01 -8.02
C GLY A 431 14.93 0.90 -9.05
N HIS A 432 14.15 1.03 -10.11
CA HIS A 432 14.13 0.09 -11.24
C HIS A 432 13.86 0.85 -12.56
N MET A 433 13.74 0.11 -13.67
CA MET A 433 13.59 0.66 -15.03
C MET A 433 12.55 1.79 -15.17
N TYR A 434 11.44 1.75 -14.43
CA TYR A 434 10.32 2.69 -14.59
C TYR A 434 10.22 3.75 -13.50
N ALA A 435 10.84 3.54 -12.36
CA ALA A 435 10.78 4.46 -11.23
C ALA A 435 12.07 4.42 -10.42
N ALA A 436 12.59 5.60 -10.07
CA ALA A 436 13.77 5.70 -9.22
C ALA A 436 13.68 6.92 -8.30
N GLY A 437 14.39 6.83 -7.17
CA GLY A 437 14.68 7.93 -6.28
C GLY A 437 16.15 8.29 -6.35
N LEU A 438 16.48 9.55 -6.10
CA LEU A 438 17.87 10.01 -6.08
C LEU A 438 18.06 11.14 -5.05
N THR A 439 19.27 11.28 -4.58
CA THR A 439 19.68 12.33 -3.64
C THR A 439 21.05 12.87 -4.06
N MET A 440 21.22 14.18 -4.05
CA MET A 440 22.48 14.85 -4.40
C MET A 440 22.70 16.07 -3.54
N ARG A 441 23.93 16.58 -3.52
CA ARG A 441 24.23 17.86 -2.89
C ARG A 441 23.64 19.01 -3.69
N PRO A 442 23.22 20.13 -3.05
CA PRO A 442 22.66 21.27 -3.76
C PRO A 442 23.58 21.84 -4.84
N GLU A 443 24.90 21.82 -4.60
CA GLU A 443 25.93 22.35 -5.52
C GLU A 443 26.02 21.52 -6.80
N ARG A 444 25.58 20.24 -6.78
CA ARG A 444 25.63 19.33 -7.93
C ARG A 444 24.42 19.40 -8.84
N VAL A 445 23.37 20.12 -8.44
CA VAL A 445 22.10 20.14 -9.18
C VAL A 445 22.27 20.77 -10.57
N GLU A 446 23.13 21.78 -10.70
CA GLU A 446 23.42 22.41 -12.00
C GLU A 446 24.18 21.48 -12.96
N GLU A 447 24.93 20.52 -12.40
CA GLU A 447 25.72 19.56 -13.16
C GLU A 447 24.84 18.35 -13.61
N PHE A 448 23.65 18.17 -12.99
CA PHE A 448 22.79 17.02 -13.29
C PHE A 448 22.21 17.13 -14.71
N PRO A 449 22.58 16.20 -15.62
CA PRO A 449 22.28 16.36 -17.04
C PRO A 449 20.84 15.98 -17.35
N PRO A 450 20.30 16.42 -18.50
CA PRO A 450 19.05 15.87 -19.01
C PRO A 450 19.20 14.36 -19.29
N LEU A 451 18.22 13.55 -18.90
CA LEU A 451 18.27 12.10 -19.03
C LEU A 451 18.58 11.58 -20.45
N GLN A 452 18.22 12.35 -21.47
CA GLN A 452 18.54 12.02 -22.87
C GLN A 452 20.03 12.07 -23.21
N CYS A 453 20.83 12.82 -22.45
CA CYS A 453 22.28 12.92 -22.65
C CYS A 453 23.01 11.71 -22.07
N LEU A 454 22.41 11.04 -21.08
CA LEU A 454 22.99 9.89 -20.39
C LEU A 454 23.04 8.64 -21.27
N ARG A 455 22.07 8.46 -22.17
CA ARG A 455 22.04 7.33 -23.13
C ARG A 455 23.18 7.35 -24.16
N ARG A 456 23.85 8.49 -24.37
CA ARG A 456 24.97 8.64 -25.34
C ARG A 456 26.32 8.22 -24.79
N ARG A 457 26.50 8.06 -23.48
CA ARG A 457 27.77 7.67 -22.87
C ARG A 457 28.09 6.17 -22.99
N GLU A 458 27.08 5.31 -23.18
CA GLU A 458 27.23 3.85 -23.17
C GLU A 458 27.38 3.18 -24.54
N HIS A 459 27.21 3.86 -25.68
CA HIS A 459 27.40 3.27 -27.00
C HIS A 459 28.46 4.02 -27.82
N ARG A 460 29.75 3.68 -27.59
CA ARG A 460 30.67 3.54 -28.71
C ARG A 460 30.46 2.13 -29.26
N PRO A 461 29.91 1.96 -30.45
CA PRO A 461 29.93 0.65 -31.12
C PRO A 461 31.28 0.54 -31.83
N ASP A 462 32.15 -0.33 -31.32
CA ASP A 462 33.02 -1.04 -32.21
C ASP A 462 32.17 -2.08 -32.89
N ASN A 463 31.90 -1.84 -34.16
CA ASN A 463 31.46 -2.65 -35.26
C ASN A 463 30.19 -2.14 -35.97
N ALA A 464 30.47 -1.62 -37.14
CA ALA A 464 29.48 -1.34 -38.17
C ALA A 464 28.71 -2.61 -38.58
N ALA A 465 27.39 -2.60 -38.46
CA ALA A 465 26.49 -3.47 -39.16
C ALA A 465 25.26 -2.68 -39.63
N THR A 466 25.05 -2.78 -40.88
CA THR A 466 24.09 -2.31 -41.88
C THR A 466 22.69 -1.89 -41.39
N PRO A 467 22.11 -0.84 -42.00
CA PRO A 467 20.73 -0.42 -41.68
C PRO A 467 19.74 -1.24 -42.51
N GLY A 468 18.85 -1.91 -41.85
CA GLY A 468 17.73 -2.60 -42.51
C GLY A 468 16.87 -3.32 -41.46
N GLY A 469 15.76 -2.74 -41.07
CA GLY A 469 14.80 -3.44 -40.25
C GLY A 469 13.87 -2.47 -39.50
N ASP A 470 12.73 -2.26 -40.09
CA ASP A 470 11.58 -1.56 -39.56
C ASP A 470 11.21 -2.13 -38.17
N ARG A 471 11.63 -1.49 -37.08
CA ARG A 471 11.26 -1.90 -35.74
C ARG A 471 9.90 -1.33 -35.41
N GLN A 472 8.88 -2.09 -35.68
CA GLN A 472 7.54 -1.89 -35.13
C GLN A 472 7.65 -1.84 -33.60
N ARG A 473 7.47 -0.65 -33.03
CA ARG A 473 7.37 -0.44 -31.58
C ARG A 473 6.01 -0.94 -31.11
N THR A 474 5.98 -2.16 -30.61
CA THR A 474 4.82 -2.72 -29.91
C THR A 474 4.70 -2.02 -28.56
N LEU A 475 3.76 -1.09 -28.42
CA LEU A 475 3.32 -0.59 -27.13
C LEU A 475 2.43 -1.66 -26.50
N LEU A 476 3.01 -2.48 -25.62
CA LEU A 476 2.23 -3.26 -24.68
C LEU A 476 1.48 -2.28 -23.80
N LEU A 477 0.14 -2.29 -23.84
CA LEU A 477 -0.71 -1.67 -22.83
C LEU A 477 -0.60 -2.53 -21.56
N GLU A 478 0.51 -2.41 -20.85
CA GLU A 478 0.54 -2.70 -19.44
C GLU A 478 -0.16 -1.54 -18.76
N HIS A 479 -1.16 -1.84 -17.96
CA HIS A 479 -1.99 -0.87 -17.25
C HIS A 479 -1.13 0.02 -16.36
N HIS A 480 -0.83 1.24 -16.83
CA HIS A 480 -0.62 2.36 -15.94
C HIS A 480 -2.00 2.95 -15.61
N PRO A 481 -2.31 3.26 -14.34
CA PRO A 481 -3.60 3.76 -13.92
C PRO A 481 -3.78 5.23 -14.31
N GLY A 482 -4.12 5.46 -15.56
CA GLY A 482 -4.72 6.68 -16.06
C GLY A 482 -6.13 6.32 -16.48
N VAL A 483 -7.10 6.88 -15.82
CA VAL A 483 -8.55 6.63 -15.90
C VAL A 483 -9.01 6.47 -17.36
N PRO A 484 -9.45 5.27 -17.80
CA PRO A 484 -10.36 5.17 -18.93
C PRO A 484 -11.81 5.37 -18.44
N PRO A 485 -12.75 5.85 -19.29
CA PRO A 485 -14.16 5.81 -18.96
C PRO A 485 -14.57 4.37 -18.70
N ARG A 486 -15.36 4.15 -17.65
CA ARG A 486 -15.85 2.83 -17.21
C ARG A 486 -16.40 2.03 -18.38
N PRO A 487 -15.93 0.80 -18.65
CA PRO A 487 -16.77 -0.18 -19.27
C PRO A 487 -17.80 -0.63 -18.24
N GLU A 488 -19.04 -0.83 -18.66
CA GLU A 488 -20.08 -1.42 -17.82
C GLU A 488 -19.61 -2.79 -17.28
N PRO A 489 -19.97 -3.15 -16.05
CA PRO A 489 -19.55 -4.42 -15.47
C PRO A 489 -20.13 -5.58 -16.28
N PHE A 490 -19.27 -6.47 -16.74
CA PHE A 490 -19.71 -7.75 -17.32
C PHE A 490 -20.57 -8.48 -16.29
N PRO A 491 -21.75 -8.98 -16.68
CA PRO A 491 -22.60 -9.71 -15.75
C PRO A 491 -21.87 -10.96 -15.26
N ALA A 492 -21.93 -11.19 -13.95
CA ALA A 492 -21.38 -12.38 -13.32
C ALA A 492 -21.97 -13.64 -13.99
N VAL A 493 -21.12 -14.48 -14.55
CA VAL A 493 -21.51 -15.78 -15.10
C VAL A 493 -21.94 -16.66 -13.91
N ARG A 494 -23.24 -16.80 -13.70
CA ARG A 494 -23.79 -17.80 -12.78
C ARG A 494 -23.57 -19.18 -13.39
N PRO A 495 -23.11 -20.20 -12.62
CA PRO A 495 -22.99 -21.55 -13.12
C PRO A 495 -24.38 -22.08 -13.49
N ARG A 496 -24.56 -22.51 -14.75
CA ARG A 496 -25.76 -23.24 -15.18
C ARG A 496 -25.73 -24.63 -14.58
N GLN A 497 -26.74 -24.96 -13.80
CA GLN A 497 -27.06 -26.37 -13.47
C GLN A 497 -27.43 -27.15 -14.74
N PRO A 498 -27.01 -28.43 -14.87
CA PRO A 498 -27.36 -29.23 -16.03
C PRO A 498 -28.86 -29.52 -16.02
N ARG A 499 -29.58 -29.08 -17.05
CA ARG A 499 -30.93 -29.53 -17.35
C ARG A 499 -30.86 -30.75 -18.24
N THR A 500 -31.26 -31.89 -17.73
CA THR A 500 -31.63 -33.09 -18.49
C THR A 500 -32.81 -32.76 -19.41
N GLY A 501 -32.61 -33.04 -20.69
CA GLY A 501 -33.60 -32.78 -21.72
C GLY A 501 -34.70 -33.85 -21.80
N ILE A 502 -35.88 -33.43 -22.20
CA ILE A 502 -36.81 -34.23 -23.02
C ILE A 502 -37.53 -33.29 -23.98
N ARG A 503 -37.49 -33.65 -25.27
CA ARG A 503 -38.24 -32.99 -26.35
C ARG A 503 -39.72 -33.36 -26.25
N HIS A 504 -40.61 -32.42 -26.56
CA HIS A 504 -41.73 -32.66 -27.48
C HIS A 504 -42.27 -31.34 -28.03
N ALA A 505 -42.59 -31.42 -29.32
CA ALA A 505 -43.21 -30.37 -30.12
C ALA A 505 -44.72 -30.27 -29.89
N GLY A 506 -45.31 -29.07 -30.08
CA GLY A 506 -46.77 -28.94 -30.19
C GLY A 506 -47.26 -27.51 -30.07
N ARG A 507 -47.83 -27.03 -31.15
CA ARG A 507 -48.49 -25.72 -31.41
C ARG A 507 -49.67 -25.44 -30.49
N GLY A 508 -49.97 -24.14 -30.26
CA GLY A 508 -51.34 -23.67 -30.09
C GLY A 508 -51.58 -22.76 -28.91
N GLN A 509 -51.89 -21.51 -29.22
CA GLN A 509 -52.59 -20.53 -28.35
C GLN A 509 -54.11 -20.73 -28.43
N PRO A 510 -54.98 -19.96 -27.73
CA PRO A 510 -55.01 -19.47 -26.35
C PRO A 510 -56.35 -19.76 -25.64
N ARG A 511 -56.54 -19.44 -24.38
CA ARG A 511 -57.73 -18.86 -23.72
C ARG A 511 -57.84 -19.14 -22.20
N ARG A 512 -58.03 -18.03 -21.49
CA ARG A 512 -58.82 -17.73 -20.29
C ARG A 512 -59.51 -18.89 -19.50
N ASN A 513 -59.37 -18.85 -18.18
CA ASN A 513 -60.36 -18.69 -17.15
C ASN A 513 -60.20 -19.58 -15.90
N GLU A 514 -60.29 -18.88 -14.77
CA GLU A 514 -60.99 -19.22 -13.52
C GLU A 514 -60.61 -20.44 -12.62
N ALA A 515 -60.19 -20.03 -11.45
CA ALA A 515 -60.64 -20.44 -10.12
C ALA A 515 -60.97 -21.91 -9.82
N ARG A 516 -60.34 -22.45 -8.82
CA ARG A 516 -61.01 -22.95 -7.58
C ARG A 516 -60.03 -23.58 -6.59
N ARG A 517 -60.27 -23.21 -5.35
CA ARG A 517 -59.77 -23.80 -4.11
C ARG A 517 -60.03 -25.30 -4.03
N ARG A 518 -59.15 -26.08 -3.41
CA ARG A 518 -59.53 -27.09 -2.41
C ARG A 518 -58.32 -27.55 -1.60
N ARG A 519 -58.55 -27.52 -0.29
CA ARG A 519 -57.78 -28.21 0.79
C ARG A 519 -57.97 -29.73 0.67
N LEU A 520 -56.98 -30.50 1.21
CA LEU A 520 -57.21 -31.69 2.07
C LEU A 520 -55.86 -32.36 2.39
N ARG A 521 -55.48 -32.33 3.66
CA ARG A 521 -55.30 -33.42 4.66
C ARG A 521 -54.18 -34.43 4.42
N ALA A 522 -53.34 -34.50 5.47
CA ALA A 522 -52.44 -35.59 5.79
C ALA A 522 -53.22 -36.87 6.19
N PRO A 523 -52.58 -38.04 6.27
CA PRO A 523 -52.42 -38.62 7.59
C PRO A 523 -51.04 -39.23 7.90
N ALA A 524 -50.93 -39.45 9.23
CA ALA A 524 -49.85 -40.00 10.01
C ALA A 524 -49.72 -41.54 9.89
N HIS A 525 -48.52 -42.03 10.23
CA HIS A 525 -48.30 -43.22 11.08
C HIS A 525 -46.84 -43.42 11.40
N GLY A 526 -46.44 -43.49 12.68
CA GLY A 526 -45.26 -44.17 13.20
C GLY A 526 -45.67 -45.61 13.67
N PRO A 527 -44.95 -46.27 14.56
CA PRO A 527 -43.64 -46.10 15.23
C PRO A 527 -42.80 -47.43 15.25
N ASP A 528 -41.84 -47.54 16.20
CA ASP A 528 -41.14 -48.73 16.77
C ASP A 528 -39.64 -48.81 16.35
N ALA A 529 -38.68 -49.17 17.19
CA ALA A 529 -38.53 -49.49 18.61
C ALA A 529 -37.00 -49.47 18.92
N ALA A 530 -36.67 -49.19 20.14
CA ALA A 530 -35.32 -49.38 20.71
C ALA A 530 -35.06 -50.86 21.07
N PRO A 531 -33.87 -51.30 21.44
CA PRO A 531 -33.57 -51.40 22.87
C PRO A 531 -32.13 -51.08 23.35
N GLU A 532 -32.10 -50.61 24.54
CA GLU A 532 -31.25 -50.67 25.73
C GLU A 532 -30.11 -51.69 25.82
N THR A 533 -29.03 -51.30 26.51
CA THR A 533 -28.45 -51.88 27.75
C THR A 533 -27.18 -51.04 28.11
N GLN A 534 -27.13 -50.36 29.22
CA GLN A 534 -26.82 -50.68 30.63
C GLN A 534 -25.32 -50.69 30.99
N HIS A 535 -25.06 -49.81 32.01
CA HIS A 535 -24.12 -49.88 33.16
C HIS A 535 -22.61 -49.68 32.91
N ASP A 536 -21.88 -48.95 33.72
CA ASP A 536 -21.83 -48.88 35.19
C ASP A 536 -21.04 -47.66 35.69
N ASP A 537 -21.30 -47.30 36.92
CA ASP A 537 -20.88 -46.30 37.86
C ASP A 537 -19.39 -46.14 38.10
N SER A 538 -18.96 -44.94 38.47
CA SER A 538 -18.40 -44.63 39.80
C SER A 538 -18.04 -43.14 39.96
N ASP A 539 -18.73 -42.52 40.89
CA ASP A 539 -18.41 -41.53 41.92
C ASP A 539 -16.97 -40.96 41.98
N ASP A 540 -16.84 -39.62 42.06
CA ASP A 540 -16.45 -38.96 43.29
C ASP A 540 -16.63 -37.41 43.26
N ARG A 541 -17.08 -36.95 44.36
CA ARG A 541 -17.65 -35.73 44.92
C ARG A 541 -16.86 -34.43 44.81
N LEU A 542 -17.71 -33.41 44.66
CA LEU A 542 -17.60 -31.99 45.00
C LEU A 542 -17.02 -31.66 46.41
N PRO A 543 -16.64 -30.39 46.71
CA PRO A 543 -17.70 -29.51 47.21
C PRO A 543 -17.71 -28.06 46.67
N ALA A 544 -18.91 -27.52 46.78
CA ALA A 544 -19.36 -26.17 46.52
C ALA A 544 -18.92 -25.17 47.59
N ALA A 545 -18.89 -23.88 47.23
CA ALA A 545 -19.10 -22.77 48.15
C ALA A 545 -19.87 -21.66 47.43
N ASP A 546 -20.95 -21.28 48.07
CA ASP A 546 -22.05 -20.44 47.67
C ASP A 546 -21.85 -18.96 48.14
N PRO A 547 -22.73 -18.02 47.86
CA PRO A 547 -22.45 -16.64 47.46
C PRO A 547 -22.70 -15.61 48.55
N LEU A 548 -22.19 -14.38 48.32
CA LEU A 548 -22.56 -13.21 49.17
C LEU A 548 -23.48 -12.24 48.43
N ARG A 549 -24.62 -12.04 49.03
CA ARG A 549 -25.68 -11.07 48.79
C ARG A 549 -25.19 -9.65 48.83
N VAL A 550 -25.76 -8.79 48.00
CA VAL A 550 -25.81 -7.33 48.23
C VAL A 550 -27.28 -6.90 48.16
N ASP A 551 -27.64 -6.12 49.18
CA ASP A 551 -28.98 -5.59 49.47
C ASP A 551 -29.19 -4.23 48.78
N PRO A 552 -30.41 -3.86 48.37
CA PRO A 552 -30.70 -2.59 47.69
C PRO A 552 -31.49 -1.64 48.62
N ARG A 553 -31.08 -0.37 48.66
CA ARG A 553 -31.89 0.81 49.05
C ARG A 553 -31.08 2.06 48.67
N GLY A 554 -31.53 3.07 48.02
CA GLY A 554 -32.84 3.67 47.87
C GLY A 554 -32.64 5.19 47.79
N THR A 555 -33.54 5.81 47.10
CA THR A 555 -34.00 7.21 47.13
C THR A 555 -33.48 8.17 46.03
N SER A 556 -34.35 8.33 45.13
CA SER A 556 -34.95 9.51 44.46
C SER A 556 -34.44 10.90 44.89
N ASP A 557 -34.09 11.76 43.94
CA ASP A 557 -34.78 13.03 43.84
C ASP A 557 -34.80 13.58 42.39
N ARG A 558 -36.02 13.88 41.97
CA ARG A 558 -36.35 14.64 40.76
C ARG A 558 -36.29 16.12 41.09
N ARG A 559 -35.74 16.94 40.21
CA ARG A 559 -36.28 18.27 39.91
C ARG A 559 -36.03 18.73 38.49
N LEU A 560 -37.12 18.95 37.82
CA LEU A 560 -37.39 19.75 36.61
C LEU A 560 -36.88 21.18 36.75
N LEU A 561 -36.50 21.77 35.61
CA LEU A 561 -36.79 23.16 35.15
C LEU A 561 -36.19 23.28 33.74
N SER A 562 -37.01 23.22 32.72
CA SER A 562 -37.76 24.18 31.89
C SER A 562 -36.93 25.28 31.24
N ASP A 563 -36.99 25.25 29.90
CA ASP A 563 -37.12 26.35 28.93
C ASP A 563 -36.33 27.66 29.11
N ARG A 564 -35.55 27.99 28.11
CA ARG A 564 -35.70 29.26 27.37
C ARG A 564 -34.91 29.22 26.06
N ARG A 565 -35.64 29.35 24.98
CA ARG A 565 -35.18 29.80 23.67
C ARG A 565 -35.01 31.30 23.67
N GLU A 566 -33.96 31.82 23.05
CA GLU A 566 -33.99 33.07 22.30
C GLU A 566 -32.91 33.13 21.21
N PRO A 567 -33.15 33.82 20.08
CA PRO A 567 -32.37 33.71 18.87
C PRO A 567 -31.38 34.86 18.68
N LEU A 568 -30.29 34.61 18.00
CA LEU A 568 -29.33 35.63 17.58
C LEU A 568 -29.64 36.20 16.19
N PRO A 569 -29.39 37.48 15.96
CA PRO A 569 -29.69 38.18 14.71
C PRO A 569 -28.58 38.03 13.66
N GLY A 570 -29.00 38.03 12.42
CA GLY A 570 -28.15 37.98 11.23
C GLY A 570 -27.31 39.25 11.01
N LEU A 571 -26.17 39.06 10.35
CA LEU A 571 -25.43 40.14 9.72
C LEU A 571 -25.11 39.78 8.27
N GLY A 572 -25.37 40.76 7.45
CA GLY A 572 -25.53 40.73 6.04
C GLY A 572 -24.25 40.60 5.21
N PHE A 573 -24.50 40.20 3.99
CA PHE A 573 -23.56 40.17 2.87
C PHE A 573 -23.14 41.61 2.47
N GLY A 574 -21.82 41.80 2.37
CA GLY A 574 -21.20 42.95 1.74
C GLY A 574 -20.15 42.49 0.76
N THR A 575 -20.48 42.57 -0.50
CA THR A 575 -19.54 42.38 -1.64
C THR A 575 -18.75 43.66 -1.85
N ALA A 576 -17.41 43.57 -1.87
CA ALA A 576 -16.56 44.57 -2.51
C ALA A 576 -15.30 43.92 -3.07
N PRO A 577 -14.84 44.29 -4.28
CA PRO A 577 -13.72 43.68 -4.97
C PRO A 577 -12.40 44.27 -4.52
N HIS A 578 -11.47 43.43 -4.02
CA HIS A 578 -10.09 43.84 -3.84
C HIS A 578 -9.23 43.36 -5.00
N GLN A 579 -8.69 44.29 -5.74
CA GLN A 579 -7.56 44.13 -6.63
C GLN A 579 -6.35 43.69 -5.79
N GLY A 580 -5.92 42.45 -5.92
CA GLY A 580 -4.71 41.92 -5.30
C GLY A 580 -3.53 42.09 -6.24
N HIS A 581 -2.54 42.88 -5.86
CA HIS A 581 -1.21 42.89 -6.49
C HIS A 581 -0.56 41.52 -6.33
N GLN A 582 -0.36 40.83 -7.44
CA GLN A 582 0.47 39.62 -7.51
C GLN A 582 1.96 40.04 -7.49
N THR A 583 2.66 39.64 -6.46
CA THR A 583 4.13 39.62 -6.48
C THR A 583 4.61 38.41 -7.29
N PRO A 584 5.60 38.57 -8.20
CA PRO A 584 6.10 37.48 -9.01
C PRO A 584 6.82 36.43 -8.15
N ALA A 585 6.44 35.17 -8.30
CA ALA A 585 7.16 34.05 -7.70
C ALA A 585 8.53 33.85 -8.38
N GLU A 586 9.56 33.71 -7.59
CA GLU A 586 10.90 33.35 -8.05
C GLU A 586 10.94 31.89 -8.52
N GLN A 587 11.35 31.67 -9.78
CA GLN A 587 11.37 30.36 -10.43
C GLN A 587 12.78 29.99 -10.84
N ALA A 588 13.16 28.73 -10.61
CA ALA A 588 14.40 28.16 -11.11
C ALA A 588 14.20 27.59 -12.53
N ILE A 589 15.04 27.97 -13.46
CA ILE A 589 14.91 27.62 -14.89
C ILE A 589 16.11 26.77 -15.32
N ILE A 590 15.81 25.60 -15.92
CA ILE A 590 16.80 24.75 -16.59
C ILE A 590 16.72 25.00 -18.10
N ARG A 591 17.81 25.48 -18.74
CA ARG A 591 17.86 25.70 -20.19
C ARG A 591 18.56 24.55 -20.90
N PRO A 592 17.99 23.96 -21.98
CA PRO A 592 18.70 23.00 -22.82
C PRO A 592 19.76 23.71 -23.70
N ALA A 593 20.96 23.14 -23.75
CA ALA A 593 22.03 23.65 -24.61
C ALA A 593 21.75 23.33 -26.09
N THR A 594 21.65 24.35 -26.91
CA THR A 594 21.65 24.26 -28.37
C THR A 594 23.05 24.59 -28.87
N SER A 595 23.89 23.64 -29.02
CA SER A 595 25.00 23.47 -29.99
C SER A 595 26.13 22.63 -29.42
N VAL A 596 26.74 21.85 -30.26
CA VAL A 596 27.89 20.98 -29.99
C VAL A 596 29.10 21.79 -29.63
N LYS A 597 29.24 22.14 -28.34
CA LYS A 597 30.46 22.43 -27.61
C LYS A 597 30.09 22.39 -26.14
N THR A 598 30.73 21.51 -25.39
CA THR A 598 30.71 21.36 -23.93
C THR A 598 29.97 22.47 -23.19
N GLY A 599 28.65 22.36 -23.10
CA GLY A 599 27.81 23.35 -22.45
C GLY A 599 27.14 22.73 -21.24
N ALA A 600 27.52 23.19 -20.06
CA ALA A 600 26.87 22.86 -18.81
C ALA A 600 25.47 23.48 -18.77
N PHE A 601 24.51 22.69 -18.30
CA PHE A 601 23.18 23.16 -17.94
C PHE A 601 23.28 24.04 -16.69
N ARG A 602 22.86 25.30 -16.76
CA ARG A 602 22.83 26.20 -15.60
C ARG A 602 21.42 26.29 -15.02
N LEU A 603 21.28 25.87 -13.78
CA LEU A 603 20.18 26.24 -12.90
C LEU A 603 20.39 27.67 -12.40
N ARG A 604 19.50 28.61 -12.70
CA ARG A 604 19.54 29.94 -12.09
C ARG A 604 18.65 29.97 -10.86
N PHE A 605 19.28 30.29 -9.74
CA PHE A 605 18.59 30.61 -8.50
C PHE A 605 18.39 32.12 -8.43
N PHE A 606 17.19 32.57 -8.17
CA PHE A 606 16.95 33.94 -7.75
C PHE A 606 16.93 33.97 -6.21
N THR A 607 17.96 34.59 -5.64
CA THR A 607 17.99 34.92 -4.22
C THR A 607 17.47 36.33 -4.02
N ASP A 608 16.54 36.51 -3.11
CA ASP A 608 15.98 37.79 -2.72
C ASP A 608 17.05 38.69 -2.08
N PRO A 609 17.33 39.92 -2.60
CA PRO A 609 18.33 40.80 -2.04
C PRO A 609 17.90 41.54 -0.75
N ALA A 610 16.75 41.30 -0.17
CA ALA A 610 16.20 42.10 0.92
C ALA A 610 16.51 41.57 2.32
N ARG A 611 17.73 41.16 2.65
CA ARG A 611 18.17 40.98 4.05
C ARG A 611 19.61 41.49 4.27
N ARG A 612 19.79 42.80 4.14
CA ARG A 612 20.88 43.51 4.83
C ARG A 612 20.33 44.79 5.45
N HIS A 613 20.57 44.90 6.75
CA HIS A 613 20.35 45.98 7.71
C HIS A 613 19.13 45.89 8.60
N ARG A 614 19.36 45.35 9.79
CA ARG A 614 19.24 46.15 11.02
C ARG A 614 19.79 45.37 12.22
N ARG A 615 20.91 45.88 12.70
CA ARG A 615 21.46 45.59 14.04
C ARG A 615 20.82 46.52 15.07
N ARG A 616 20.67 45.97 16.26
CA ARG A 616 20.64 46.59 17.60
C ARG A 616 19.40 47.42 17.97
N HIS A 617 18.60 46.89 18.94
CA HIS A 617 18.60 47.48 20.26
C HIS A 617 17.91 46.52 21.25
N SER A 618 18.60 46.31 22.35
CA SER A 618 18.16 45.64 23.58
C SER A 618 17.16 46.49 24.33
N VAL A 619 16.03 45.88 24.80
CA VAL A 619 15.36 46.36 26.03
C VAL A 619 14.80 45.12 26.75
N ARG A 620 15.24 44.99 28.00
CA ARG A 620 14.68 44.09 29.04
C ARG A 620 13.31 44.58 29.44
N THR A 621 12.33 43.70 29.62
CA THR A 621 11.32 43.82 30.66
C THR A 621 10.77 42.42 30.99
N THR A 622 10.57 42.22 32.26
CA THR A 622 10.19 41.05 33.04
C THR A 622 8.70 40.70 32.95
N PRO A 623 8.27 39.55 33.49
CA PRO A 623 7.09 38.82 33.04
C PRO A 623 5.82 39.13 33.87
N SER A 624 4.66 38.94 33.25
CA SER A 624 3.39 38.85 33.98
C SER A 624 2.70 37.49 33.73
N ARG A 625 2.32 36.90 34.86
CA ARG A 625 1.57 35.64 34.98
C ARG A 625 0.17 35.75 34.39
N SER A 626 -0.26 34.73 33.67
CA SER A 626 -1.67 34.35 33.65
C SER A 626 -1.86 32.84 33.43
N ARG A 627 -2.78 32.34 34.19
CA ARG A 627 -3.20 31.00 34.55
C ARG A 627 -3.32 29.99 33.43
N ASN A 628 -2.72 28.82 33.67
CA ASN A 628 -2.96 27.55 33.02
C ASN A 628 -4.29 26.94 33.47
N GLU A 629 -5.15 26.57 32.55
CA GLU A 629 -6.12 25.50 32.73
C GLU A 629 -5.56 24.21 32.16
N LYS A 630 -5.28 23.28 33.05
CA LYS A 630 -4.79 21.92 32.74
C LYS A 630 -5.98 21.06 32.37
N ILE A 631 -6.06 20.64 31.11
CA ILE A 631 -6.81 19.45 30.72
C ILE A 631 -5.87 18.25 30.91
N ARG A 632 -6.20 17.40 31.90
CA ARG A 632 -5.49 16.16 32.20
C ARG A 632 -5.91 15.10 31.19
N TYR A 633 -5.00 14.66 30.32
CA TYR A 633 -5.11 13.36 29.69
C TYR A 633 -4.50 12.29 30.59
N ASN A 634 -5.32 11.33 30.97
CA ASN A 634 -4.89 10.16 31.72
C ASN A 634 -3.95 9.31 30.85
N LYS A 635 -2.74 9.09 31.36
CA LYS A 635 -1.84 8.05 30.90
C LYS A 635 -2.52 6.70 31.09
N VAL A 636 -2.90 6.05 30.00
CA VAL A 636 -3.01 4.59 29.94
C VAL A 636 -1.75 4.14 29.25
N GLY A 637 -0.79 3.64 30.03
CA GLY A 637 0.39 3.00 29.53
C GLY A 637 0.03 1.62 28.98
N PHE A 638 0.43 1.38 27.77
CA PHE A 638 0.71 0.07 27.22
C PHE A 638 1.96 0.17 26.31
#